data_edd354c00aef8d5644247295eeda5d75
#
_entry.id   edd354c00aef8d5644247295eeda5d75
#
_cell.length_a   1.000
_cell.length_b   1.000
_cell.length_c   1.000
_cell.angle_alpha   90.00
_cell.angle_beta   90.00
_cell.angle_gamma   90.00
#
_symmetry.space_group_name_H-M   'P 1'
#
loop_
_entity.id
_entity.type
_entity.pdbx_description
1 polymer ?
#
loop_
_entity_poly.entity_id
_entity_poly.type
_entity_poly.pdbx_seq_one_letter_code
_entity_poly.pdbx_strand_id
1 'polypeptide(L)'
;MMRKPKPIAIICCINHPPEPFLSLLLLIKPFSSSSTIAAASPSLPPVPEQPLDLSSQLFAILSRPNWQRHPSLKKLIPSISASHVSSLFALNLDPQTALGFFNWIALKPGYRHTVHCHSSLLNILIPNGFFRVAEKIRISMIKASTSAQDALFVLEFLRGMNRSLEFEFKLTVRCYNLLLMSLSRFSLFEDLKTLYLEMLDNMVSPNLHTFNTMINASCKLGNVAEADLYFSKIGQAGLRPDTFTYTSLILGHCRNKDVDTGYRVFKLMPHKGCQRNEVSYTNLIHGFCEVGRIDEAFKLFSQMGEDNCFPTVRTFTVLICALCKLGRKLEAMNLFKEMTDKGCEPNIYTYTVLIDSMCKENKLDEARNLLNKMLEKGLVPNVVTYNAMIDGYCKEGTVEAALDILALMESSNCCPNARTFNELISGFCKRKNVYQAMTLLNKMLDRKLSPSLVTYNSLIHGQCKIGHLDSAYRLVNLMKDSGLVPDQWTYSVLIDTLCKRGRLEEAHALFDSLKEKGIKSNEVIFTALIDGYCKVGKVSDAHSLLDRMLAEDCSPNSYTYNTLIDVLCKERKLKEALLLVEKMLSIGVKPTVPTYTILIKQMLKEGDFDHAHRLFDQMVCSGNQPDLFTYTTFIHAYCGIGNVEEAEKLMIKMNEEGIIADSLTYTLLIDAYGRMGLIDLAFDVLKRMSNACCDPSHYTYAFLIKHLSNEKLMKTNNNIVGLDLVPNVSSIDITGVWKTMDFEIALELFEKMVGHGCAPSTNTYDKLIVGLCKEGRLDVAQRLYSHMRERGISPSEDIYNSFLACCCKLQVYGEASIFVDAMIEDGYLPTLESSTLLVCGLLDEERTEKAKAVFCTLLRCGYNYDEVAWKVLLDGLLKRGLVNICSELVSIMEKMGCQLHPQTYSMLIEGIDGP
;
A
#
# COMPACT_ATOMS: atom_id res chain seq x y z
N MET A 1 12.95 -12.30 24.43
CA MET A 1 13.88 -11.78 23.40
C MET A 1 13.07 -11.06 22.35
N MET A 2 13.10 -9.75 22.37
CA MET A 2 12.27 -8.89 21.53
C MET A 2 12.81 -8.85 20.09
N ARG A 3 11.96 -9.15 19.13
CA ARG A 3 12.25 -8.93 17.72
C ARG A 3 12.33 -7.42 17.46
N LYS A 4 13.45 -6.96 16.95
CA LYS A 4 13.62 -5.59 16.45
C LYS A 4 12.67 -5.36 15.26
N PRO A 5 11.84 -4.32 15.27
CA PRO A 5 11.10 -3.93 14.08
C PRO A 5 12.07 -3.33 13.05
N LYS A 6 11.91 -3.71 11.78
CA LYS A 6 12.58 -3.07 10.65
C LYS A 6 12.19 -1.59 10.60
N PRO A 7 13.11 -0.67 10.30
CA PRO A 7 12.78 0.74 10.19
C PRO A 7 11.91 0.98 8.96
N ILE A 8 10.68 1.43 9.19
CA ILE A 8 9.83 1.99 8.14
C ILE A 8 10.36 3.39 7.85
N ALA A 9 10.94 3.57 6.67
CA ALA A 9 11.40 4.84 6.18
C ALA A 9 10.22 5.81 6.07
N ILE A 10 10.21 6.81 6.93
CA ILE A 10 9.31 7.95 6.80
C ILE A 10 9.87 8.82 5.69
N ILE A 11 9.15 8.89 4.60
CA ILE A 11 9.37 9.85 3.53
C ILE A 11 8.96 11.23 4.07
N CYS A 12 9.92 11.92 4.67
CA CYS A 12 9.90 13.38 4.63
C CYS A 12 10.07 13.75 3.17
N CYS A 13 9.14 14.50 2.61
CA CYS A 13 9.27 15.12 1.30
C CYS A 13 10.57 15.95 1.24
N ILE A 14 11.62 15.35 0.73
CA ILE A 14 12.83 16.01 0.26
C ILE A 14 12.98 15.52 -1.17
N ASN A 15 12.85 16.45 -2.09
CA ASN A 15 13.15 16.28 -3.51
C ASN A 15 14.42 15.47 -3.69
N HIS A 16 14.31 14.33 -4.36
CA HIS A 16 15.47 13.66 -4.93
C HIS A 16 16.03 14.52 -6.07
N PRO A 17 17.34 14.76 -6.12
CA PRO A 17 17.96 15.30 -7.31
C PRO A 17 17.98 14.22 -8.40
N PRO A 18 17.81 14.59 -9.68
CA PRO A 18 18.02 13.67 -10.77
C PRO A 18 19.51 13.33 -10.88
N GLU A 19 19.79 12.06 -11.19
CA GLU A 19 21.13 11.56 -11.46
C GLU A 19 21.82 12.30 -12.60
N PRO A 20 23.17 12.39 -12.62
CA PRO A 20 23.88 13.14 -13.63
C PRO A 20 23.99 12.36 -14.95
N PHE A 21 23.41 12.90 -16.00
CA PHE A 21 23.79 12.54 -17.37
C PHE A 21 25.19 13.11 -17.68
N LEU A 22 26.17 12.24 -17.64
CA LEU A 22 27.48 12.47 -18.29
C LEU A 22 27.34 12.17 -19.78
N SER A 23 27.67 13.15 -20.54
CA SER A 23 28.17 13.13 -21.94
C SER A 23 27.42 14.10 -22.83
N LEU A 24 28.09 15.26 -23.06
CA LEU A 24 28.23 15.96 -24.33
C LEU A 24 29.07 17.21 -24.14
N LEU A 25 30.35 16.97 -23.87
CA LEU A 25 31.40 17.95 -24.14
C LEU A 25 31.98 17.59 -25.52
N LEU A 26 31.80 18.45 -26.49
CA LEU A 26 32.73 18.70 -27.61
C LEU A 26 32.03 19.60 -28.63
N LEU A 27 32.65 20.74 -28.83
CA LEU A 27 32.66 21.63 -30.00
C LEU A 27 32.33 23.10 -29.67
N ILE A 28 33.36 23.74 -29.10
CA ILE A 28 33.60 25.17 -29.34
C ILE A 28 34.99 25.28 -29.86
N LYS A 29 35.17 25.57 -31.15
CA LYS A 29 36.42 26.05 -31.75
C LYS A 29 36.40 27.56 -31.83
N PRO A 30 37.57 28.24 -31.60
CA PRO A 30 37.65 29.68 -31.66
C PRO A 30 37.77 30.17 -33.12
N PHE A 31 37.11 31.25 -33.41
CA PHE A 31 37.34 31.99 -34.65
C PHE A 31 38.56 32.93 -34.49
N SER A 32 39.60 32.71 -35.27
CA SER A 32 40.66 33.65 -35.52
C SER A 32 40.45 34.34 -36.87
N SER A 33 40.78 35.61 -36.86
CA SER A 33 40.77 36.57 -37.95
C SER A 33 41.62 36.19 -39.17
N SER A 34 41.24 36.53 -40.38
CA SER A 34 41.93 37.48 -41.24
C SER A 34 41.46 37.49 -42.71
N SER A 35 41.21 38.69 -43.16
CA SER A 35 41.59 39.34 -44.36
C SER A 35 41.11 38.91 -45.78
N THR A 36 40.43 39.88 -46.38
CA THR A 36 40.55 40.48 -47.74
C THR A 36 40.35 39.58 -48.97
N ILE A 37 39.44 40.01 -49.83
CA ILE A 37 39.69 40.68 -51.12
C ILE A 37 38.34 40.81 -51.89
N ALA A 38 38.25 41.97 -52.60
CA ALA A 38 37.12 42.47 -53.35
C ALA A 38 36.70 41.64 -54.59
N ALA A 39 35.46 41.74 -55.05
CA ALA A 39 35.07 42.34 -56.31
C ALA A 39 33.60 41.98 -56.68
N ALA A 40 32.94 43.05 -57.20
CA ALA A 40 31.89 43.08 -58.21
C ALA A 40 30.45 42.50 -57.91
N SER A 41 29.56 43.48 -57.98
CA SER A 41 28.11 43.36 -58.04
C SER A 41 27.59 42.59 -59.27
N PRO A 42 26.37 42.01 -59.22
CA PRO A 42 25.22 42.80 -59.68
C PRO A 42 23.96 42.63 -58.79
N SER A 43 23.09 43.61 -58.97
CA SER A 43 21.81 43.95 -58.44
C SER A 43 20.85 42.74 -58.28
N LEU A 44 20.26 42.60 -57.08
CA LEU A 44 19.08 41.78 -56.78
C LEU A 44 18.00 42.65 -56.08
N PRO A 45 16.74 42.27 -56.18
CA PRO A 45 15.58 43.08 -55.78
C PRO A 45 15.41 43.18 -54.24
N PRO A 46 14.58 44.10 -53.72
CA PRO A 46 14.53 44.40 -52.30
C PRO A 46 14.02 43.21 -51.49
N VAL A 47 14.83 42.77 -50.53
CA VAL A 47 14.46 41.82 -49.52
C VAL A 47 13.45 42.45 -48.58
N PRO A 48 12.34 41.78 -48.20
CA PRO A 48 11.41 42.29 -47.20
C PRO A 48 12.13 42.45 -45.86
N GLU A 49 12.01 43.63 -45.24
CA GLU A 49 12.53 43.97 -43.92
C GLU A 49 12.09 42.89 -42.92
N GLN A 50 13.02 42.10 -42.36
CA GLN A 50 12.77 41.27 -41.21
C GLN A 50 12.26 42.15 -40.07
N PRO A 51 11.24 41.75 -39.31
CA PRO A 51 10.77 42.55 -38.19
C PRO A 51 11.93 42.69 -37.18
N LEU A 52 12.34 43.94 -36.94
CA LEU A 52 13.32 44.28 -35.91
C LEU A 52 12.99 43.55 -34.62
N ASP A 53 13.99 42.83 -34.06
CA ASP A 53 13.89 42.15 -32.76
C ASP A 53 13.31 43.13 -31.73
N LEU A 54 12.41 42.65 -30.87
CA LEU A 54 11.69 43.43 -29.85
C LEU A 54 12.66 44.27 -29.00
N SER A 55 13.87 43.73 -28.73
CA SER A 55 14.93 44.39 -27.97
C SER A 55 15.45 45.64 -28.71
N SER A 56 15.61 45.59 -30.04
CA SER A 56 16.03 46.70 -30.89
C SER A 56 14.95 47.77 -31.00
N GLN A 57 13.65 47.38 -31.06
CA GLN A 57 12.55 48.31 -31.02
C GLN A 57 12.46 49.06 -29.69
N LEU A 58 12.66 48.37 -28.59
CA LEU A 58 12.70 48.96 -27.24
C LEU A 58 13.86 49.93 -27.11
N PHE A 59 15.05 49.57 -27.62
CA PHE A 59 16.21 50.43 -27.62
C PHE A 59 15.97 51.74 -28.34
N ALA A 60 15.39 51.70 -29.55
CA ALA A 60 15.03 52.90 -30.34
C ALA A 60 14.01 53.82 -29.63
N ILE A 61 13.11 53.26 -28.82
CA ILE A 61 12.15 54.04 -28.03
C ILE A 61 12.83 54.66 -26.79
N LEU A 62 13.69 53.89 -26.09
CA LEU A 62 14.34 54.33 -24.84
C LEU A 62 15.44 55.39 -25.09
N SER A 63 16.02 55.43 -26.29
CA SER A 63 16.97 56.46 -26.69
C SER A 63 16.31 57.84 -26.94
N ARG A 64 14.98 57.93 -26.87
CA ARG A 64 14.27 59.22 -27.06
C ARG A 64 14.01 59.92 -25.70
N PRO A 65 14.06 61.24 -25.66
CA PRO A 65 13.69 61.97 -24.46
C PRO A 65 12.21 61.73 -24.10
N ASN A 66 11.89 61.61 -22.81
CA ASN A 66 10.55 61.30 -22.29
C ASN A 66 9.93 59.95 -22.75
N TRP A 67 10.75 58.95 -22.99
CA TRP A 67 10.37 57.58 -23.43
C TRP A 67 9.18 56.97 -22.63
N GLN A 68 9.04 57.32 -21.33
CA GLN A 68 7.98 56.82 -20.43
C GLN A 68 6.58 57.12 -20.92
N ARG A 69 6.38 58.18 -21.71
CA ARG A 69 5.09 58.64 -22.28
C ARG A 69 4.84 58.15 -23.70
N HIS A 70 5.78 57.41 -24.29
CA HIS A 70 5.67 56.96 -25.69
C HIS A 70 4.54 55.95 -25.87
N PRO A 71 3.57 56.17 -26.81
CA PRO A 71 2.38 55.35 -26.95
C PRO A 71 2.70 53.91 -27.39
N SER A 72 3.73 53.70 -28.20
CA SER A 72 4.17 52.37 -28.64
C SER A 72 4.68 51.49 -27.49
N LEU A 73 5.25 52.10 -26.44
CA LEU A 73 5.74 51.34 -25.29
C LEU A 73 4.59 50.68 -24.52
N LYS A 74 3.46 51.36 -24.41
CA LYS A 74 2.24 50.77 -23.78
C LYS A 74 1.71 49.56 -24.53
N LYS A 75 1.85 49.53 -25.86
CA LYS A 75 1.40 48.39 -26.70
C LYS A 75 2.32 47.18 -26.57
N LEU A 76 3.61 47.41 -26.32
CA LEU A 76 4.64 46.37 -26.23
C LEU A 76 4.71 45.71 -24.85
N ILE A 77 4.19 46.32 -23.76
CA ILE A 77 4.25 45.80 -22.39
C ILE A 77 3.83 44.34 -22.28
N PRO A 78 2.69 43.86 -22.85
CA PRO A 78 2.27 42.48 -22.70
C PRO A 78 3.24 41.44 -23.33
N SER A 79 4.04 41.87 -24.31
CA SER A 79 4.99 41.00 -25.03
C SER A 79 6.42 41.07 -24.48
N ILE A 80 6.71 41.97 -23.53
CA ILE A 80 8.04 42.09 -22.93
C ILE A 80 8.28 40.96 -21.95
N SER A 81 9.25 40.08 -22.26
CA SER A 81 9.78 39.07 -21.37
C SER A 81 11.08 39.50 -20.69
N ALA A 82 11.49 38.80 -19.64
CA ALA A 82 12.73 39.06 -18.97
C ALA A 82 13.96 38.88 -19.90
N SER A 83 13.89 37.96 -20.87
CA SER A 83 14.95 37.77 -21.87
C SER A 83 15.12 39.00 -22.76
N HIS A 84 14.04 39.60 -23.21
CA HIS A 84 14.11 40.84 -24.02
C HIS A 84 14.74 42.02 -23.26
N VAL A 85 14.45 42.11 -21.93
CA VAL A 85 15.06 43.15 -21.08
C VAL A 85 16.56 42.90 -20.87
N SER A 86 16.96 41.66 -20.73
CA SER A 86 18.37 41.27 -20.58
C SER A 86 19.15 41.61 -21.89
N SER A 87 18.62 41.24 -23.05
CA SER A 87 19.18 41.57 -24.38
C SER A 87 19.22 43.06 -24.63
N LEU A 88 18.20 43.80 -24.21
CA LEU A 88 18.15 45.26 -24.31
C LEU A 88 19.31 45.94 -23.56
N PHE A 89 19.59 45.49 -22.34
CA PHE A 89 20.69 46.02 -21.54
C PHE A 89 22.10 45.65 -22.10
N ALA A 90 22.19 44.64 -22.96
CA ALA A 90 23.40 44.33 -23.67
C ALA A 90 23.71 45.32 -24.80
N LEU A 91 22.76 46.19 -25.21
CA LEU A 91 22.93 47.17 -26.29
C LEU A 91 23.49 48.54 -25.84
N ASN A 92 24.23 48.62 -24.75
CA ASN A 92 24.88 49.83 -24.23
C ASN A 92 23.97 51.06 -24.08
N LEU A 93 22.92 50.91 -23.33
CA LEU A 93 22.01 52.01 -22.99
C LEU A 93 22.64 52.99 -21.98
N ASP A 94 22.26 54.25 -22.04
CA ASP A 94 22.64 55.19 -20.99
C ASP A 94 22.25 54.71 -19.59
N PRO A 95 23.18 54.74 -18.59
CA PRO A 95 22.96 54.18 -17.26
C PRO A 95 21.70 54.70 -16.53
N GLN A 96 21.41 55.98 -16.66
CA GLN A 96 20.21 56.58 -16.04
C GLN A 96 18.93 56.08 -16.70
N THR A 97 18.94 55.98 -18.01
CA THR A 97 17.80 55.47 -18.80
C THR A 97 17.60 53.98 -18.54
N ALA A 98 18.65 53.15 -18.47
CA ALA A 98 18.57 51.75 -18.15
C ALA A 98 18.01 51.49 -16.75
N LEU A 99 18.48 52.25 -15.76
CA LEU A 99 17.96 52.20 -14.40
C LEU A 99 16.50 52.65 -14.29
N GLY A 100 16.17 53.75 -15.02
CA GLY A 100 14.81 54.27 -15.09
C GLY A 100 13.85 53.24 -15.68
N PHE A 101 14.25 52.58 -16.76
CA PHE A 101 13.45 51.53 -17.39
C PHE A 101 13.31 50.28 -16.52
N PHE A 102 14.41 49.82 -15.86
CA PHE A 102 14.39 48.72 -14.93
C PHE A 102 13.36 48.89 -13.81
N ASN A 103 13.39 50.09 -13.16
CA ASN A 103 12.45 50.39 -12.09
C ASN A 103 11.01 50.56 -12.63
N TRP A 104 10.81 51.13 -13.81
CA TRP A 104 9.50 51.34 -14.40
C TRP A 104 8.81 50.04 -14.82
N ILE A 105 9.56 49.08 -15.41
CA ILE A 105 8.99 47.81 -15.86
C ILE A 105 8.67 46.87 -14.66
N ALA A 106 9.42 47.00 -13.57
CA ALA A 106 9.16 46.24 -12.32
C ALA A 106 7.79 46.54 -11.71
N LEU A 107 7.23 47.73 -11.98
CA LEU A 107 5.92 48.14 -11.50
C LEU A 107 4.75 47.59 -12.34
N LYS A 108 5.03 46.87 -13.43
CA LYS A 108 3.96 46.34 -14.28
C LYS A 108 3.44 45.00 -13.78
N PRO A 109 2.10 44.81 -13.78
CA PRO A 109 1.51 43.55 -13.31
C PRO A 109 1.94 42.39 -14.24
N GLY A 110 2.34 41.28 -13.60
CA GLY A 110 2.77 40.08 -14.33
C GLY A 110 4.25 40.02 -14.73
N TYR A 111 5.02 41.09 -14.55
CA TYR A 111 6.45 41.10 -14.85
C TYR A 111 7.33 40.96 -13.60
N ARG A 112 8.37 40.12 -13.68
CA ARG A 112 9.42 40.01 -12.66
C ARG A 112 10.79 39.89 -13.33
N HIS A 113 11.77 40.63 -12.78
CA HIS A 113 13.16 40.54 -13.24
C HIS A 113 13.77 39.18 -12.88
N THR A 114 14.48 38.58 -13.80
CA THR A 114 15.34 37.41 -13.58
C THR A 114 16.75 37.85 -13.15
N VAL A 115 17.56 36.89 -12.70
CA VAL A 115 18.96 37.13 -12.33
C VAL A 115 19.78 37.70 -13.50
N HIS A 116 19.49 37.27 -14.73
CA HIS A 116 20.14 37.77 -15.95
C HIS A 116 19.84 39.25 -16.24
N CYS A 117 18.59 39.74 -16.00
CA CYS A 117 18.26 41.15 -16.12
C CYS A 117 19.12 42.00 -15.15
N HIS A 118 19.28 41.53 -13.92
CA HIS A 118 20.07 42.22 -12.91
C HIS A 118 21.55 42.23 -13.28
N SER A 119 22.10 41.07 -13.76
CA SER A 119 23.50 40.98 -14.16
C SER A 119 23.82 41.90 -15.35
N SER A 120 22.95 41.94 -16.37
CA SER A 120 23.11 42.86 -17.53
C SER A 120 23.10 44.33 -17.10
N LEU A 121 22.20 44.72 -16.20
CA LEU A 121 22.14 46.05 -15.63
C LEU A 121 23.39 46.39 -14.79
N LEU A 122 23.93 45.47 -14.00
CA LEU A 122 25.15 45.65 -13.21
C LEU A 122 26.38 45.91 -14.13
N ASN A 123 26.46 45.24 -15.27
CA ASN A 123 27.48 45.46 -16.28
C ASN A 123 27.47 46.90 -16.88
N ILE A 124 26.31 47.57 -16.86
CA ILE A 124 26.21 48.96 -17.26
C ILE A 124 26.58 49.91 -16.11
N LEU A 125 26.06 49.67 -14.90
CA LEU A 125 26.12 50.59 -13.78
C LEU A 125 27.53 50.71 -13.21
N ILE A 126 28.27 49.58 -13.10
CA ILE A 126 29.57 49.55 -12.39
C ILE A 126 30.65 50.29 -13.19
N PRO A 127 30.85 50.07 -14.52
CA PRO A 127 31.84 50.80 -15.29
C PRO A 127 31.55 52.32 -15.31
N ASN A 128 30.31 52.73 -15.15
CA ASN A 128 29.89 54.14 -15.13
C ASN A 128 29.89 54.77 -13.72
N GLY A 129 30.43 54.11 -12.69
CA GLY A 129 30.60 54.66 -11.36
C GLY A 129 29.35 54.77 -10.47
N PHE A 130 28.24 54.11 -10.85
CA PHE A 130 26.99 54.14 -10.06
C PHE A 130 26.99 53.13 -8.88
N PHE A 131 28.05 53.10 -8.06
CA PHE A 131 28.32 52.08 -7.02
C PHE A 131 27.19 51.93 -5.97
N ARG A 132 26.59 53.02 -5.45
CA ARG A 132 25.53 52.97 -4.47
C ARG A 132 24.24 52.30 -5.00
N VAL A 133 23.94 52.50 -6.30
CA VAL A 133 22.82 51.90 -6.97
C VAL A 133 23.11 50.45 -7.32
N ALA A 134 24.30 50.18 -7.83
CA ALA A 134 24.76 48.83 -8.14
C ALA A 134 24.71 47.90 -6.93
N GLU A 135 25.04 48.39 -5.71
CA GLU A 135 24.92 47.62 -4.48
C GLU A 135 23.48 47.20 -4.20
N LYS A 136 22.49 48.09 -4.40
CA LYS A 136 21.06 47.73 -4.25
C LYS A 136 20.60 46.72 -5.28
N ILE A 137 21.03 46.85 -6.53
CA ILE A 137 20.70 45.91 -7.61
C ILE A 137 21.35 44.57 -7.37
N ARG A 138 22.60 44.50 -6.88
CA ARG A 138 23.31 43.29 -6.46
C ARG A 138 22.56 42.52 -5.38
N ILE A 139 22.08 43.21 -4.35
CA ILE A 139 21.24 42.65 -3.30
C ILE A 139 19.93 42.12 -3.88
N SER A 140 19.29 42.85 -4.79
CA SER A 140 18.07 42.44 -5.47
C SER A 140 18.30 41.20 -6.33
N MET A 141 19.42 41.11 -7.03
CA MET A 141 19.81 39.94 -7.84
C MET A 141 19.94 38.67 -7.00
N ILE A 142 20.64 38.73 -5.86
CA ILE A 142 20.77 37.59 -4.96
C ILE A 142 19.39 37.11 -4.44
N LYS A 143 18.50 38.04 -4.12
CA LYS A 143 17.14 37.73 -3.67
C LYS A 143 16.22 37.20 -4.79
N ALA A 144 16.53 37.50 -6.04
CA ALA A 144 15.77 37.06 -7.22
C ALA A 144 16.08 35.62 -7.65
N SER A 145 17.11 34.98 -7.08
CA SER A 145 17.44 33.56 -7.38
C SER A 145 16.31 32.63 -6.91
N THR A 146 15.71 31.90 -7.85
CA THR A 146 14.58 30.99 -7.63
C THR A 146 14.98 29.52 -7.74
N SER A 147 16.13 29.22 -8.33
CA SER A 147 16.66 27.88 -8.55
C SER A 147 18.11 27.75 -8.09
N ALA A 148 18.58 26.51 -7.95
CA ALA A 148 20.00 26.24 -7.68
C ALA A 148 20.92 26.76 -8.79
N GLN A 149 20.48 26.64 -10.05
CA GLN A 149 21.20 27.17 -11.21
C GLN A 149 21.34 28.70 -11.17
N ASP A 150 20.24 29.40 -10.80
CA ASP A 150 20.28 30.84 -10.59
C ASP A 150 21.28 31.23 -9.50
N ALA A 151 21.32 30.51 -8.39
CA ALA A 151 22.22 30.79 -7.26
C ALA A 151 23.69 30.60 -7.67
N LEU A 152 24.01 29.55 -8.43
CA LEU A 152 25.35 29.30 -8.96
C LEU A 152 25.73 30.37 -9.97
N PHE A 153 24.85 30.74 -10.91
CA PHE A 153 25.09 31.82 -11.84
C PHE A 153 25.41 33.16 -11.14
N VAL A 154 24.60 33.50 -10.12
CA VAL A 154 24.84 34.73 -9.33
C VAL A 154 26.17 34.67 -8.61
N LEU A 155 26.54 33.49 -8.05
CA LEU A 155 27.82 33.30 -7.38
C LEU A 155 29.01 33.51 -8.34
N GLU A 156 28.99 32.84 -9.51
CA GLU A 156 30.05 32.95 -10.51
C GLU A 156 30.17 34.37 -11.07
N PHE A 157 29.05 34.99 -11.38
CA PHE A 157 29.00 36.37 -11.87
C PHE A 157 29.60 37.33 -10.85
N LEU A 158 29.24 37.23 -9.57
CA LEU A 158 29.78 38.10 -8.52
C LEU A 158 31.28 37.81 -8.21
N ARG A 159 31.72 36.55 -8.32
CA ARG A 159 33.13 36.17 -8.26
C ARG A 159 33.93 36.80 -9.40
N GLY A 160 33.42 36.76 -10.62
CA GLY A 160 34.01 37.38 -11.79
C GLY A 160 34.21 38.87 -11.58
N MET A 161 33.20 39.57 -11.09
CA MET A 161 33.26 41.00 -10.78
C MET A 161 34.25 41.34 -9.64
N ASN A 162 34.31 40.50 -8.59
CA ASN A 162 35.21 40.74 -7.45
C ASN A 162 36.69 40.51 -7.80
N ARG A 163 36.98 39.74 -8.86
CA ARG A 163 38.31 39.44 -9.37
C ARG A 163 38.82 40.48 -10.42
N SER A 164 37.94 41.25 -11.02
CA SER A 164 38.30 42.25 -12.00
C SER A 164 39.03 43.42 -11.28
N LEU A 165 40.30 43.58 -11.62
CA LEU A 165 41.21 44.59 -11.02
C LEU A 165 40.85 46.05 -11.39
N GLU A 166 39.92 46.25 -12.32
CA GLU A 166 39.55 47.57 -12.85
C GLU A 166 38.62 48.36 -11.94
N PHE A 167 37.93 47.68 -10.99
CA PHE A 167 36.92 48.35 -10.13
C PHE A 167 37.06 47.94 -8.67
N GLU A 168 37.30 48.89 -7.76
CA GLU A 168 37.33 48.68 -6.29
C GLU A 168 35.95 48.34 -5.68
N PHE A 169 35.10 47.64 -6.38
CA PHE A 169 33.75 47.32 -5.94
C PHE A 169 33.66 45.94 -5.26
N LYS A 170 34.28 45.83 -4.08
CA LYS A 170 34.31 44.58 -3.28
C LYS A 170 32.97 44.16 -2.73
N LEU A 171 32.80 42.86 -2.47
CA LEU A 171 31.64 42.32 -1.85
C LEU A 171 31.53 42.75 -0.38
N THR A 172 30.37 43.24 0.04
CA THR A 172 30.09 43.62 1.42
C THR A 172 29.67 42.40 2.26
N VAL A 173 29.84 42.46 3.60
CA VAL A 173 29.37 41.44 4.55
C VAL A 173 27.89 41.06 4.28
N ARG A 174 27.09 42.07 3.94
CA ARG A 174 25.66 41.85 3.65
C ARG A 174 25.44 41.00 2.40
N CYS A 175 26.23 41.21 1.35
CA CYS A 175 26.18 40.41 0.13
C CYS A 175 26.65 38.98 0.38
N TYR A 176 27.77 38.79 1.09
CA TYR A 176 28.21 37.47 1.51
C TYR A 176 27.13 36.70 2.29
N ASN A 177 26.54 37.33 3.29
CA ASN A 177 25.47 36.68 4.07
C ASN A 177 24.26 36.28 3.24
N LEU A 178 23.82 37.14 2.31
CA LEU A 178 22.70 36.81 1.42
C LEU A 178 23.02 35.69 0.45
N LEU A 179 24.28 35.65 -0.09
CA LEU A 179 24.75 34.53 -0.91
C LEU A 179 24.81 33.23 -0.12
N LEU A 180 25.43 33.26 1.06
CA LEU A 180 25.47 32.10 1.96
C LEU A 180 24.07 31.58 2.29
N MET A 181 23.12 32.47 2.56
CA MET A 181 21.71 32.10 2.78
C MET A 181 21.08 31.48 1.53
N SER A 182 21.34 32.02 0.35
CA SER A 182 20.83 31.49 -0.91
C SER A 182 21.39 30.09 -1.19
N LEU A 183 22.71 29.89 -1.04
CA LEU A 183 23.37 28.59 -1.21
C LEU A 183 22.85 27.56 -0.18
N SER A 184 22.67 27.97 1.11
CA SER A 184 22.09 27.11 2.14
C SER A 184 20.64 26.71 1.85
N ARG A 185 19.86 27.62 1.21
CA ARG A 185 18.47 27.35 0.80
C ARG A 185 18.38 26.26 -0.27
N PHE A 186 19.32 26.26 -1.23
CA PHE A 186 19.36 25.30 -2.33
C PHE A 186 20.28 24.09 -2.05
N SER A 187 20.76 23.94 -0.81
CA SER A 187 21.61 22.81 -0.37
C SER A 187 22.95 22.69 -1.13
N LEU A 188 23.51 23.81 -1.59
CA LEU A 188 24.80 23.89 -2.26
C LEU A 188 25.93 24.10 -1.23
N PHE A 189 26.27 23.03 -0.51
CA PHE A 189 27.11 23.15 0.69
C PHE A 189 28.61 23.30 0.39
N GLU A 190 29.11 22.71 -0.68
CA GLU A 190 30.54 22.88 -1.08
C GLU A 190 30.82 24.31 -1.53
N ASP A 191 29.91 24.88 -2.32
CA ASP A 191 30.00 26.28 -2.74
C ASP A 191 29.85 27.24 -1.56
N LEU A 192 29.03 26.87 -0.59
CA LEU A 192 28.83 27.63 0.64
C LEU A 192 30.13 27.68 1.47
N LYS A 193 30.84 26.56 1.62
CA LYS A 193 32.14 26.50 2.30
C LYS A 193 33.23 27.30 1.58
N THR A 194 33.29 27.13 0.27
CA THR A 194 34.26 27.90 -0.56
C THR A 194 33.98 29.38 -0.46
N LEU A 195 32.75 29.83 -0.51
CA LEU A 195 32.38 31.23 -0.38
C LEU A 195 32.72 31.80 1.03
N TYR A 196 32.54 30.98 2.09
CA TYR A 196 32.96 31.39 3.44
C TYR A 196 34.49 31.57 3.53
N LEU A 197 35.27 30.68 2.92
CA LEU A 197 36.76 30.84 2.85
C LEU A 197 37.13 32.06 2.04
N GLU A 198 36.52 32.31 0.89
CA GLU A 198 36.72 33.51 0.07
C GLU A 198 36.42 34.81 0.86
N MET A 199 35.39 34.77 1.74
CA MET A 199 35.08 35.89 2.61
C MET A 199 36.23 36.22 3.57
N LEU A 200 36.86 35.17 4.14
CA LEU A 200 38.01 35.33 5.02
C LEU A 200 39.26 35.84 4.25
N ASP A 201 39.50 35.27 3.08
CA ASP A 201 40.63 35.66 2.22
C ASP A 201 40.54 37.12 1.77
N ASN A 202 39.33 37.58 1.52
CA ASN A 202 39.05 38.97 1.17
C ASN A 202 39.03 39.92 2.41
N MET A 203 39.51 39.46 3.56
CA MET A 203 39.55 40.21 4.85
C MET A 203 38.21 40.77 5.31
N VAL A 204 37.09 40.14 4.92
CA VAL A 204 35.76 40.54 5.37
C VAL A 204 35.41 39.77 6.63
N SER A 205 35.33 40.42 7.77
CA SER A 205 35.09 39.80 9.07
C SER A 205 33.68 39.19 9.11
N PRO A 206 33.51 37.86 9.40
CA PRO A 206 32.22 37.22 9.61
C PRO A 206 31.50 37.83 10.83
N ASN A 207 30.20 38.01 10.72
CA ASN A 207 29.38 38.45 11.83
C ASN A 207 28.53 37.28 12.35
N LEU A 208 27.73 37.53 13.43
CA LEU A 208 26.88 36.50 14.01
C LEU A 208 25.94 35.87 12.98
N HIS A 209 25.41 36.66 12.03
CA HIS A 209 24.52 36.16 10.97
C HIS A 209 25.23 35.19 9.99
N THR A 210 26.52 35.48 9.69
CA THR A 210 27.37 34.56 8.92
C THR A 210 27.49 33.20 9.61
N PHE A 211 27.92 33.22 10.87
CA PHE A 211 28.08 31.99 11.67
C PHE A 211 26.77 31.22 11.83
N ASN A 212 25.67 31.91 12.10
CA ASN A 212 24.34 31.30 12.22
C ASN A 212 23.92 30.61 10.92
N THR A 213 24.25 31.19 9.76
CA THR A 213 23.98 30.58 8.46
C THR A 213 24.83 29.31 8.25
N MET A 214 26.11 29.34 8.63
CA MET A 214 27.02 28.20 8.55
C MET A 214 26.58 27.08 9.49
N ILE A 215 26.25 27.38 10.75
CA ILE A 215 25.74 26.40 11.72
C ILE A 215 24.46 25.74 11.20
N ASN A 216 23.48 26.53 10.76
CA ASN A 216 22.23 25.98 10.24
C ASN A 216 22.43 25.12 8.99
N ALA A 217 23.37 25.49 8.11
CA ALA A 217 23.73 24.70 6.94
C ALA A 217 24.38 23.37 7.31
N SER A 218 25.37 23.36 8.22
CA SER A 218 26.02 22.15 8.73
C SER A 218 25.03 21.22 9.46
N CYS A 219 24.11 21.80 10.27
CA CYS A 219 23.04 21.05 10.93
C CYS A 219 22.04 20.42 9.94
N LYS A 220 21.77 21.06 8.80
CA LYS A 220 20.93 20.49 7.74
C LYS A 220 21.57 19.28 7.05
N LEU A 221 22.89 19.28 6.92
CA LEU A 221 23.69 18.16 6.40
C LEU A 221 23.84 16.99 7.37
N GLY A 222 23.51 17.18 8.64
CA GLY A 222 23.81 16.21 9.70
C GLY A 222 25.25 16.25 10.20
N ASN A 223 26.08 17.22 9.73
CA ASN A 223 27.45 17.38 10.19
C ASN A 223 27.51 18.28 11.44
N VAL A 224 27.17 17.69 12.58
CA VAL A 224 27.09 18.42 13.85
C VAL A 224 28.47 18.86 14.36
N ALA A 225 29.52 18.06 14.12
CA ALA A 225 30.88 18.41 14.52
C ALA A 225 31.36 19.71 13.86
N GLU A 226 30.99 19.94 12.61
CA GLU A 226 31.30 21.18 11.90
C GLU A 226 30.46 22.37 12.43
N ALA A 227 29.21 22.11 12.81
CA ALA A 227 28.37 23.13 13.43
C ALA A 227 28.94 23.59 14.79
N ASP A 228 29.43 22.65 15.61
CA ASP A 228 30.10 22.94 16.89
C ASP A 228 31.42 23.71 16.68
N LEU A 229 32.13 23.44 15.57
CA LEU A 229 33.30 24.21 15.19
C LEU A 229 32.97 25.69 14.90
N TYR A 230 31.90 25.94 14.12
CA TYR A 230 31.43 27.31 13.86
C TYR A 230 30.90 27.99 15.13
N PHE A 231 30.25 27.23 16.02
CA PHE A 231 29.81 27.73 17.30
C PHE A 231 30.99 28.19 18.18
N SER A 232 32.08 27.43 18.23
CA SER A 232 33.28 27.83 18.98
C SER A 232 33.94 29.07 18.38
N LYS A 233 33.94 29.24 17.04
CA LYS A 233 34.43 30.43 16.36
C LYS A 233 33.66 31.71 16.70
N ILE A 234 32.36 31.63 17.04
CA ILE A 234 31.58 32.81 17.54
C ILE A 234 32.25 33.39 18.80
N GLY A 235 32.64 32.51 19.74
CA GLY A 235 33.33 32.91 20.96
C GLY A 235 34.73 33.50 20.70
N GLN A 236 35.49 32.90 19.78
CA GLN A 236 36.80 33.38 19.38
C GLN A 236 36.73 34.75 18.69
N ALA A 237 35.64 35.02 17.94
CA ALA A 237 35.41 36.31 17.32
C ALA A 237 34.87 37.39 18.30
N GLY A 238 34.76 37.07 19.59
CA GLY A 238 34.22 38.02 20.60
C GLY A 238 32.73 38.27 20.49
N LEU A 239 32.00 37.47 19.71
CA LEU A 239 30.56 37.58 19.48
C LEU A 239 29.80 36.74 20.52
N ARG A 240 28.58 37.17 20.88
CA ARG A 240 27.69 36.40 21.76
C ARG A 240 26.67 35.63 20.92
N PRO A 241 26.57 34.27 21.09
CA PRO A 241 25.51 33.48 20.46
C PRO A 241 24.13 34.02 20.87
N ASP A 242 23.18 33.98 19.93
CA ASP A 242 21.80 34.35 20.12
C ASP A 242 20.87 33.13 20.24
N THR A 243 19.60 33.35 20.47
CA THR A 243 18.57 32.30 20.53
C THR A 243 18.52 31.47 19.27
N PHE A 244 18.76 32.09 18.10
CA PHE A 244 18.78 31.38 16.81
C PHE A 244 19.96 30.42 16.71
N THR A 245 21.14 30.81 17.18
CA THR A 245 22.34 29.96 17.24
C THR A 245 22.07 28.66 18.00
N TYR A 246 21.56 28.81 19.24
CA TYR A 246 21.25 27.65 20.10
C TYR A 246 20.14 26.77 19.52
N THR A 247 19.08 27.37 19.00
CA THR A 247 17.98 26.63 18.37
C THR A 247 18.43 25.82 17.15
N SER A 248 19.38 26.35 16.36
CA SER A 248 19.95 25.65 15.20
C SER A 248 20.81 24.46 15.64
N LEU A 249 21.61 24.62 16.71
CA LEU A 249 22.40 23.52 17.27
C LEU A 249 21.50 22.41 17.84
N ILE A 250 20.48 22.78 18.62
CA ILE A 250 19.48 21.81 19.14
C ILE A 250 18.89 21.00 17.98
N LEU A 251 18.47 21.69 16.91
CA LEU A 251 17.93 21.01 15.71
C LEU A 251 18.95 20.07 15.07
N GLY A 252 20.20 20.48 14.99
CA GLY A 252 21.30 19.67 14.42
C GLY A 252 21.53 18.39 15.23
N HIS A 253 21.71 18.51 16.56
CA HIS A 253 21.90 17.37 17.45
C HIS A 253 20.69 16.43 17.44
N CYS A 254 19.46 16.95 17.47
CA CYS A 254 18.24 16.15 17.39
C CYS A 254 18.15 15.36 16.08
N ARG A 255 18.51 15.97 14.94
CA ARG A 255 18.53 15.27 13.64
C ARG A 255 19.56 14.15 13.59
N ASN A 256 20.70 14.35 14.25
CA ASN A 256 21.75 13.33 14.37
C ASN A 256 21.45 12.26 15.42
N LYS A 257 20.23 12.28 16.02
CA LYS A 257 19.77 11.38 17.10
C LYS A 257 20.54 11.53 18.41
N ASP A 258 21.39 12.55 18.57
CA ASP A 258 22.08 12.91 19.81
C ASP A 258 21.23 13.91 20.61
N VAL A 259 20.09 13.42 21.10
CA VAL A 259 19.11 14.26 21.78
C VAL A 259 19.62 14.73 23.15
N ASP A 260 20.49 13.94 23.79
CA ASP A 260 21.04 14.27 25.10
C ASP A 260 21.96 15.50 25.05
N THR A 261 22.79 15.62 24.01
CA THR A 261 23.58 16.84 23.79
C THR A 261 22.67 18.02 23.41
N GLY A 262 21.66 17.79 22.56
CA GLY A 262 20.63 18.81 22.28
C GLY A 262 19.95 19.32 23.54
N TYR A 263 19.62 18.43 24.49
CA TYR A 263 19.02 18.79 25.77
C TYR A 263 19.98 19.55 26.67
N ARG A 264 21.28 19.20 26.68
CA ARG A 264 22.32 19.97 27.42
C ARG A 264 22.41 21.41 26.90
N VAL A 265 22.45 21.58 25.56
CA VAL A 265 22.46 22.89 24.90
C VAL A 265 21.23 23.69 25.25
N PHE A 266 20.04 23.06 25.27
CA PHE A 266 18.78 23.68 25.69
C PHE A 266 18.80 24.18 27.16
N LYS A 267 19.37 23.39 28.07
CA LYS A 267 19.52 23.79 29.46
C LYS A 267 20.49 24.96 29.64
N LEU A 268 21.51 25.06 28.78
CA LEU A 268 22.49 26.16 28.85
C LEU A 268 21.95 27.50 28.37
N MET A 269 20.89 27.53 27.54
CA MET A 269 20.34 28.78 26.98
C MET A 269 20.05 29.87 28.04
N PRO A 270 19.30 29.62 29.13
CA PRO A 270 19.00 30.64 30.12
C PRO A 270 20.24 31.12 30.86
N HIS A 271 21.19 30.21 31.15
CA HIS A 271 22.45 30.57 31.83
C HIS A 271 23.35 31.49 31.00
N LYS A 272 23.15 31.50 29.67
CA LYS A 272 23.84 32.38 28.72
C LYS A 272 23.03 33.62 28.35
N GLY A 273 21.90 33.88 29.05
CA GLY A 273 21.05 35.02 28.80
C GLY A 273 20.15 34.91 27.57
N CYS A 274 20.01 33.71 26.99
CA CYS A 274 19.12 33.47 25.87
C CYS A 274 17.83 32.81 26.35
N GLN A 275 16.69 33.43 26.12
CA GLN A 275 15.41 32.85 26.47
C GLN A 275 15.07 31.68 25.55
N ARG A 276 14.48 30.62 26.12
CA ARG A 276 13.89 29.53 25.38
C ARG A 276 12.69 30.03 24.59
N ASN A 277 12.49 29.52 23.37
CA ASN A 277 11.34 29.87 22.55
C ASN A 277 10.61 28.60 22.07
N GLU A 278 9.44 28.78 21.48
CA GLU A 278 8.59 27.72 20.97
C GLU A 278 9.34 26.79 19.99
N VAL A 279 10.28 27.35 19.19
CA VAL A 279 11.04 26.59 18.20
C VAL A 279 12.07 25.69 18.89
N SER A 280 12.75 26.16 19.94
CA SER A 280 13.72 25.38 20.71
C SER A 280 13.03 24.18 21.41
N TYR A 281 11.87 24.40 22.01
CA TYR A 281 11.05 23.35 22.59
C TYR A 281 10.58 22.34 21.53
N THR A 282 9.97 22.82 20.42
CA THR A 282 9.45 21.96 19.37
C THR A 282 10.54 21.10 18.71
N ASN A 283 11.74 21.65 18.49
CA ASN A 283 12.86 20.91 17.94
C ASN A 283 13.31 19.79 18.88
N LEU A 284 13.38 20.06 20.17
CA LEU A 284 13.80 19.09 21.17
C LEU A 284 12.72 18.01 21.40
N ILE A 285 11.45 18.40 21.50
CA ILE A 285 10.31 17.48 21.56
C ILE A 285 10.33 16.54 20.35
N HIS A 286 10.55 17.09 19.14
CA HIS A 286 10.68 16.28 17.93
C HIS A 286 11.85 15.30 18.03
N GLY A 287 13.00 15.74 18.54
CA GLY A 287 14.16 14.87 18.75
C GLY A 287 13.86 13.71 19.69
N PHE A 288 13.25 13.95 20.84
CA PHE A 288 12.83 12.91 21.78
C PHE A 288 11.82 11.94 21.16
N CYS A 289 10.87 12.45 20.38
CA CYS A 289 9.88 11.63 19.66
C CYS A 289 10.53 10.70 18.63
N GLU A 290 11.54 11.16 17.87
CA GLU A 290 12.24 10.36 16.86
C GLU A 290 13.10 9.25 17.49
N VAL A 291 13.62 9.46 18.70
CA VAL A 291 14.39 8.43 19.45
C VAL A 291 13.45 7.49 20.24
N GLY A 292 12.15 7.79 20.30
CA GLY A 292 11.16 6.97 21.01
C GLY A 292 11.00 7.27 22.51
N ARG A 293 11.66 8.36 23.01
CA ARG A 293 11.59 8.80 24.43
C ARG A 293 10.41 9.74 24.64
N ILE A 294 9.19 9.22 24.47
CA ILE A 294 7.98 10.07 24.44
C ILE A 294 7.64 10.68 25.82
N ASP A 295 7.89 9.98 26.90
CA ASP A 295 7.58 10.49 28.23
C ASP A 295 8.40 11.74 28.57
N GLU A 296 9.63 11.84 28.07
CA GLU A 296 10.47 13.03 28.19
C GLU A 296 10.00 14.16 27.28
N ALA A 297 9.49 13.83 26.10
CA ALA A 297 8.86 14.82 25.22
C ALA A 297 7.62 15.45 25.85
N PHE A 298 6.80 14.65 26.56
CA PHE A 298 5.65 15.18 27.31
C PHE A 298 6.04 16.03 28.51
N LYS A 299 7.12 15.67 29.23
CA LYS A 299 7.66 16.52 30.29
C LYS A 299 8.06 17.92 29.77
N LEU A 300 8.72 17.94 28.60
CA LEU A 300 9.08 19.21 27.95
C LEU A 300 7.84 19.99 27.46
N PHE A 301 6.84 19.28 26.98
CA PHE A 301 5.58 19.87 26.56
C PHE A 301 4.86 20.56 27.75
N SER A 302 4.86 19.94 28.94
CA SER A 302 4.32 20.52 30.13
C SER A 302 5.16 21.73 30.58
N GLN A 303 6.49 21.62 30.59
CA GLN A 303 7.41 22.71 30.94
C GLN A 303 7.29 23.94 30.02
N MET A 304 6.88 23.72 28.77
CA MET A 304 6.69 24.78 27.77
C MET A 304 5.66 25.82 28.27
N GLY A 305 4.60 25.40 28.98
CA GLY A 305 3.61 26.26 29.58
C GLY A 305 4.16 27.07 30.77
N GLU A 306 5.05 26.46 31.55
CA GLU A 306 5.69 27.12 32.72
C GLU A 306 6.65 28.25 32.30
N ASP A 307 7.33 28.08 31.17
CA ASP A 307 8.25 29.08 30.58
C ASP A 307 7.49 30.14 29.71
N ASN A 308 6.16 30.23 29.80
CA ASN A 308 5.30 31.11 28.99
C ASN A 308 5.47 30.94 27.47
N CYS A 309 5.89 29.77 27.04
CA CYS A 309 5.97 29.40 25.64
C CYS A 309 4.72 28.60 25.26
N PHE A 310 3.86 29.12 24.40
CA PHE A 310 2.64 28.42 24.02
C PHE A 310 2.91 27.37 22.92
N PRO A 311 2.36 26.13 23.07
CA PRO A 311 2.46 25.12 22.04
C PRO A 311 1.84 25.58 20.71
N THR A 312 2.54 25.32 19.62
CA THR A 312 2.07 25.66 18.27
C THR A 312 1.45 24.43 17.59
N VAL A 313 0.75 24.64 16.49
CA VAL A 313 0.24 23.57 15.61
C VAL A 313 1.32 22.52 15.33
N ARG A 314 2.58 22.95 15.11
CA ARG A 314 3.71 22.06 14.86
C ARG A 314 4.05 21.20 16.07
N THR A 315 4.04 21.78 17.29
CA THR A 315 4.34 21.04 18.53
C THR A 315 3.33 19.91 18.75
N PHE A 316 2.03 20.23 18.65
CA PHE A 316 0.96 19.25 18.76
C PHE A 316 1.08 18.17 17.69
N THR A 317 1.30 18.54 16.43
CA THR A 317 1.39 17.58 15.32
C THR A 317 2.55 16.61 15.48
N VAL A 318 3.70 17.06 15.98
CA VAL A 318 4.86 16.20 16.27
C VAL A 318 4.52 15.15 17.32
N LEU A 319 3.89 15.57 18.43
CA LEU A 319 3.48 14.64 19.50
C LEU A 319 2.39 13.66 19.02
N ILE A 320 1.37 14.14 18.31
CA ILE A 320 0.34 13.29 17.71
C ILE A 320 0.95 12.26 16.77
N CYS A 321 1.88 12.68 15.91
CA CYS A 321 2.59 11.77 14.99
C CYS A 321 3.38 10.70 15.75
N ALA A 322 4.05 11.07 16.83
CA ALA A 322 4.81 10.13 17.65
C ALA A 322 3.90 9.13 18.38
N LEU A 323 2.78 9.58 18.94
CA LEU A 323 1.79 8.70 19.57
C LEU A 323 1.16 7.73 18.57
N CYS A 324 0.83 8.21 17.36
CA CYS A 324 0.32 7.36 16.28
C CYS A 324 1.33 6.29 15.84
N LYS A 325 2.62 6.63 15.78
CA LYS A 325 3.69 5.66 15.47
C LYS A 325 3.83 4.55 16.52
N LEU A 326 3.55 4.85 17.77
CA LEU A 326 3.58 3.89 18.89
C LEU A 326 2.25 3.14 19.12
N GLY A 327 1.21 3.45 18.38
CA GLY A 327 -0.12 2.87 18.58
C GLY A 327 -0.88 3.42 19.80
N ARG A 328 -0.40 4.50 20.46
CA ARG A 328 -1.05 5.16 21.63
C ARG A 328 -2.17 6.12 21.17
N LYS A 329 -3.19 5.56 20.53
CA LYS A 329 -4.21 6.31 19.82
C LYS A 329 -5.13 7.15 20.69
N LEU A 330 -5.58 6.60 21.81
CA LEU A 330 -6.47 7.34 22.73
C LEU A 330 -5.81 8.66 23.17
N GLU A 331 -4.52 8.60 23.44
CA GLU A 331 -3.75 9.77 23.81
C GLU A 331 -3.55 10.74 22.63
N ALA A 332 -3.34 10.20 21.42
CA ALA A 332 -3.26 11.03 20.21
C ALA A 332 -4.57 11.78 19.95
N MET A 333 -5.72 11.12 20.12
CA MET A 333 -7.03 11.75 19.98
C MET A 333 -7.35 12.77 21.08
N ASN A 334 -6.92 12.48 22.32
CA ASN A 334 -7.07 13.43 23.42
C ASN A 334 -6.22 14.68 23.17
N LEU A 335 -4.98 14.50 22.71
CA LEU A 335 -4.09 15.60 22.37
C LEU A 335 -4.60 16.41 21.15
N PHE A 336 -5.27 15.76 20.21
CA PHE A 336 -5.93 16.43 19.09
C PHE A 336 -7.12 17.28 19.56
N LYS A 337 -7.90 16.82 20.55
CA LYS A 337 -8.95 17.61 21.19
C LYS A 337 -8.34 18.80 21.96
N GLU A 338 -7.32 18.56 22.78
CA GLU A 338 -6.61 19.60 23.51
C GLU A 338 -6.05 20.68 22.58
N MET A 339 -5.54 20.30 21.40
CA MET A 339 -5.08 21.20 20.36
C MET A 339 -6.19 22.16 19.91
N THR A 340 -7.40 21.61 19.66
CA THR A 340 -8.56 22.40 19.25
C THR A 340 -9.08 23.30 20.37
N ASP A 341 -9.12 22.80 21.61
CA ASP A 341 -9.58 23.52 22.79
C ASP A 341 -8.66 24.71 23.14
N LYS A 342 -7.36 24.57 22.84
CA LYS A 342 -6.37 25.66 22.99
C LYS A 342 -6.36 26.64 21.82
N GLY A 343 -7.29 26.55 20.90
CA GLY A 343 -7.40 27.43 19.73
C GLY A 343 -6.31 27.21 18.66
N CYS A 344 -5.56 26.10 18.72
CA CYS A 344 -4.63 25.71 17.69
C CYS A 344 -5.36 24.91 16.59
N GLU A 345 -5.68 25.55 15.47
CA GLU A 345 -6.40 24.86 14.38
C GLU A 345 -5.53 23.77 13.72
N PRO A 346 -6.02 22.51 13.69
CA PRO A 346 -5.32 21.43 13.01
C PRO A 346 -5.16 21.73 11.52
N ASN A 347 -3.98 21.48 10.97
CA ASN A 347 -3.68 21.65 9.56
C ASN A 347 -3.85 20.32 8.78
N ILE A 348 -3.70 20.39 7.46
CA ILE A 348 -3.77 19.24 6.56
C ILE A 348 -2.89 18.10 7.04
N TYR A 349 -1.67 18.41 7.50
CA TYR A 349 -0.71 17.39 7.93
C TYR A 349 -1.17 16.67 9.22
N THR A 350 -1.75 17.38 10.18
CA THR A 350 -2.29 16.80 11.41
C THR A 350 -3.41 15.81 11.12
N TYR A 351 -4.37 16.20 10.26
CA TYR A 351 -5.43 15.29 9.81
C TYR A 351 -4.88 14.08 9.05
N THR A 352 -3.93 14.28 8.13
CA THR A 352 -3.32 13.20 7.35
C THR A 352 -2.68 12.14 8.24
N VAL A 353 -1.93 12.55 9.28
CA VAL A 353 -1.29 11.62 10.22
C VAL A 353 -2.32 10.80 11.01
N LEU A 354 -3.39 11.44 11.48
CA LEU A 354 -4.46 10.74 12.20
C LEU A 354 -5.20 9.76 11.28
N ILE A 355 -5.57 10.18 10.08
CA ILE A 355 -6.24 9.34 9.08
C ILE A 355 -5.35 8.13 8.74
N ASP A 356 -4.07 8.33 8.45
CA ASP A 356 -3.12 7.24 8.16
C ASP A 356 -3.01 6.24 9.32
N SER A 357 -2.98 6.75 10.57
CA SER A 357 -2.95 5.90 11.76
C SER A 357 -4.24 5.08 11.91
N MET A 358 -5.41 5.69 11.67
CA MET A 358 -6.70 5.00 11.73
C MET A 358 -6.80 3.91 10.66
N CYS A 359 -6.38 4.21 9.43
CA CYS A 359 -6.37 3.24 8.33
C CYS A 359 -5.45 2.05 8.61
N LYS A 360 -4.29 2.27 9.23
CA LYS A 360 -3.37 1.18 9.61
C LYS A 360 -3.92 0.25 10.69
N GLU A 361 -4.84 0.73 11.51
CA GLU A 361 -5.50 -0.03 12.56
C GLU A 361 -6.86 -0.62 12.13
N ASN A 362 -7.18 -0.52 10.85
CA ASN A 362 -8.46 -1.00 10.29
C ASN A 362 -9.71 -0.31 10.87
N LYS A 363 -9.59 0.98 11.30
CA LYS A 363 -10.71 1.78 11.79
C LYS A 363 -11.16 2.79 10.74
N LEU A 364 -11.64 2.27 9.62
CA LEU A 364 -11.91 3.07 8.42
C LEU A 364 -13.08 4.05 8.59
N ASP A 365 -14.07 3.73 9.41
CA ASP A 365 -15.19 4.62 9.71
C ASP A 365 -14.74 5.88 10.45
N GLU A 366 -13.84 5.72 11.44
CA GLU A 366 -13.26 6.86 12.16
C GLU A 366 -12.37 7.70 11.23
N ALA A 367 -11.61 7.06 10.35
CA ALA A 367 -10.79 7.74 9.34
C ALA A 367 -11.66 8.54 8.37
N ARG A 368 -12.79 7.99 7.91
CA ARG A 368 -13.75 8.67 7.03
C ARG A 368 -14.40 9.86 7.72
N ASN A 369 -14.76 9.72 8.99
CA ASN A 369 -15.28 10.83 9.79
C ASN A 369 -14.26 11.96 9.95
N LEU A 370 -12.98 11.66 10.12
CA LEU A 370 -11.91 12.66 10.16
C LEU A 370 -11.72 13.35 8.80
N LEU A 371 -11.81 12.61 7.70
CA LEU A 371 -11.75 13.16 6.35
C LEU A 371 -12.92 14.13 6.10
N ASN A 372 -14.14 13.76 6.49
CA ASN A 372 -15.30 14.62 6.38
C ASN A 372 -15.15 15.91 7.20
N LYS A 373 -14.69 15.81 8.45
CA LYS A 373 -14.39 16.98 9.30
C LYS A 373 -13.33 17.90 8.71
N MET A 374 -12.33 17.34 8.01
CA MET A 374 -11.30 18.10 7.32
C MET A 374 -11.92 18.90 6.15
N LEU A 375 -12.80 18.27 5.37
CA LEU A 375 -13.53 18.90 4.26
C LEU A 375 -14.51 19.97 4.75
N GLU A 376 -15.26 19.73 5.83
CA GLU A 376 -16.17 20.71 6.47
C GLU A 376 -15.43 21.97 6.91
N LYS A 377 -14.17 21.84 7.35
CA LYS A 377 -13.32 22.98 7.70
C LYS A 377 -12.70 23.70 6.48
N GLY A 378 -13.05 23.29 5.27
CA GLY A 378 -12.51 23.88 4.03
C GLY A 378 -11.04 23.50 3.76
N LEU A 379 -10.49 22.50 4.44
CA LEU A 379 -9.13 22.01 4.22
C LEU A 379 -9.17 20.99 3.08
N VAL A 380 -8.51 21.28 1.97
CA VAL A 380 -8.44 20.36 0.83
C VAL A 380 -7.44 19.24 1.13
N PRO A 381 -7.87 17.96 1.18
CA PRO A 381 -6.96 16.84 1.38
C PRO A 381 -5.92 16.75 0.27
N ASN A 382 -4.72 16.34 0.61
CA ASN A 382 -3.65 16.13 -0.36
C ASN A 382 -3.61 14.67 -0.85
N VAL A 383 -2.79 14.40 -1.86
CA VAL A 383 -2.59 13.04 -2.42
C VAL A 383 -2.24 12.01 -1.34
N VAL A 384 -1.49 12.41 -0.31
CA VAL A 384 -1.07 11.49 0.78
C VAL A 384 -2.26 11.06 1.63
N THR A 385 -3.18 12.00 1.93
CA THR A 385 -4.40 11.70 2.69
C THR A 385 -5.30 10.71 1.95
N TYR A 386 -5.54 10.96 0.66
CA TYR A 386 -6.36 10.07 -0.17
C TYR A 386 -5.71 8.69 -0.34
N ASN A 387 -4.40 8.63 -0.58
CA ASN A 387 -3.68 7.36 -0.68
C ASN A 387 -3.72 6.55 0.62
N ALA A 388 -3.65 7.21 1.79
CA ALA A 388 -3.79 6.51 3.08
C ALA A 388 -5.18 5.87 3.23
N MET A 389 -6.24 6.56 2.81
CA MET A 389 -7.61 6.01 2.82
C MET A 389 -7.76 4.85 1.82
N ILE A 390 -7.27 5.01 0.59
CA ILE A 390 -7.31 3.97 -0.44
C ILE A 390 -6.55 2.72 0.00
N ASP A 391 -5.34 2.87 0.54
CA ASP A 391 -4.54 1.74 1.07
C ASP A 391 -5.26 1.03 2.21
N GLY A 392 -5.91 1.80 3.11
CA GLY A 392 -6.72 1.26 4.21
C GLY A 392 -7.87 0.39 3.70
N TYR A 393 -8.72 0.93 2.82
CA TYR A 393 -9.85 0.20 2.23
C TYR A 393 -9.39 -1.01 1.39
N CYS A 394 -8.29 -0.90 0.65
CA CYS A 394 -7.71 -2.02 -0.08
C CYS A 394 -7.17 -3.13 0.82
N LYS A 395 -6.68 -2.82 2.03
CA LYS A 395 -6.22 -3.81 3.02
C LYS A 395 -7.37 -4.52 3.71
N GLU A 396 -8.41 -3.81 4.08
CA GLU A 396 -9.63 -4.40 4.62
C GLU A 396 -10.36 -5.25 3.58
N GLY A 397 -10.19 -4.89 2.31
CA GLY A 397 -10.80 -5.58 1.19
C GLY A 397 -12.07 -4.92 0.66
N THR A 398 -12.49 -3.77 1.18
CA THR A 398 -13.63 -2.99 0.69
C THR A 398 -13.20 -2.10 -0.48
N VAL A 399 -12.93 -2.74 -1.64
CA VAL A 399 -12.30 -2.08 -2.79
C VAL A 399 -13.24 -1.09 -3.48
N GLU A 400 -14.54 -1.30 -3.38
CA GLU A 400 -15.60 -0.40 -3.86
C GLU A 400 -15.50 0.96 -3.15
N ALA A 401 -15.36 0.95 -1.82
CA ALA A 401 -15.15 2.18 -1.04
C ALA A 401 -13.82 2.88 -1.41
N ALA A 402 -12.79 2.12 -1.79
CA ALA A 402 -11.55 2.71 -2.30
C ALA A 402 -11.74 3.44 -3.64
N LEU A 403 -12.62 2.93 -4.53
CA LEU A 403 -12.99 3.63 -5.76
C LEU A 403 -13.80 4.90 -5.49
N ASP A 404 -14.67 4.92 -4.49
CA ASP A 404 -15.39 6.12 -4.07
C ASP A 404 -14.42 7.21 -3.59
N ILE A 405 -13.38 6.82 -2.86
CA ILE A 405 -12.32 7.76 -2.45
C ILE A 405 -11.52 8.26 -3.66
N LEU A 406 -11.25 7.42 -4.66
CA LEU A 406 -10.63 7.87 -5.92
C LEU A 406 -11.51 8.89 -6.65
N ALA A 407 -12.81 8.66 -6.74
CA ALA A 407 -13.77 9.60 -7.33
C ALA A 407 -13.82 10.93 -6.56
N LEU A 408 -13.80 10.87 -5.22
CA LEU A 408 -13.72 12.05 -4.36
C LEU A 408 -12.42 12.83 -4.59
N MET A 409 -11.29 12.13 -4.73
CA MET A 409 -9.99 12.73 -5.03
C MET A 409 -10.01 13.49 -6.37
N GLU A 410 -10.60 12.89 -7.40
CA GLU A 410 -10.73 13.50 -8.72
C GLU A 410 -11.67 14.72 -8.71
N SER A 411 -12.81 14.64 -8.01
CA SER A 411 -13.75 15.74 -7.87
C SER A 411 -13.15 16.94 -7.10
N SER A 412 -12.20 16.68 -6.21
CA SER A 412 -11.46 17.70 -5.46
C SER A 412 -10.28 18.31 -6.24
N ASN A 413 -10.18 18.08 -7.55
CA ASN A 413 -9.05 18.49 -8.40
C ASN A 413 -7.66 18.01 -7.90
N CYS A 414 -7.63 16.93 -7.13
CA CYS A 414 -6.41 16.31 -6.64
C CYS A 414 -6.02 15.18 -7.61
N CYS A 415 -4.99 15.38 -8.43
CA CYS A 415 -4.60 14.40 -9.45
C CYS A 415 -4.05 13.11 -8.81
N PRO A 416 -4.63 11.93 -9.10
CA PRO A 416 -4.07 10.64 -8.70
C PRO A 416 -2.67 10.45 -9.30
N ASN A 417 -1.77 9.87 -8.51
CA ASN A 417 -0.41 9.57 -8.95
C ASN A 417 -0.19 8.05 -9.15
N ALA A 418 0.99 7.64 -9.59
CA ALA A 418 1.33 6.25 -9.80
C ALA A 418 1.12 5.40 -8.53
N ARG A 419 1.35 5.95 -7.35
CA ARG A 419 1.13 5.26 -6.07
C ARG A 419 -0.35 4.98 -5.82
N THR A 420 -1.24 5.93 -6.10
CA THR A 420 -2.70 5.77 -6.01
C THR A 420 -3.17 4.55 -6.81
N PHE A 421 -2.74 4.46 -8.08
CA PHE A 421 -3.08 3.33 -8.94
C PHE A 421 -2.47 2.03 -8.46
N ASN A 422 -1.23 2.03 -7.97
CA ASN A 422 -0.57 0.82 -7.46
C ASN A 422 -1.28 0.24 -6.23
N GLU A 423 -1.75 1.08 -5.31
CA GLU A 423 -2.51 0.66 -4.13
C GLU A 423 -3.85 0.01 -4.53
N LEU A 424 -4.59 0.63 -5.47
CA LEU A 424 -5.83 0.08 -6.02
C LEU A 424 -5.59 -1.23 -6.76
N ILE A 425 -4.64 -1.29 -7.69
CA ILE A 425 -4.28 -2.50 -8.45
C ILE A 425 -3.92 -3.64 -7.48
N SER A 426 -3.11 -3.35 -6.45
CA SER A 426 -2.75 -4.35 -5.43
C SER A 426 -3.97 -4.84 -4.64
N GLY A 427 -4.89 -3.93 -4.29
CA GLY A 427 -6.15 -4.25 -3.60
C GLY A 427 -7.03 -5.20 -4.42
N PHE A 428 -7.28 -4.86 -5.68
CA PHE A 428 -8.06 -5.70 -6.59
C PHE A 428 -7.42 -7.06 -6.86
N CYS A 429 -6.09 -7.11 -7.02
CA CYS A 429 -5.36 -8.37 -7.20
C CYS A 429 -5.46 -9.28 -5.96
N LYS A 430 -5.43 -8.71 -4.74
CA LYS A 430 -5.62 -9.48 -3.50
C LYS A 430 -7.01 -10.12 -3.41
N ARG A 431 -8.03 -9.43 -3.88
CA ARG A 431 -9.41 -9.92 -3.98
C ARG A 431 -9.68 -10.82 -5.19
N LYS A 432 -8.66 -11.18 -5.95
CA LYS A 432 -8.77 -12.00 -7.18
C LYS A 432 -9.54 -11.31 -8.33
N ASN A 433 -9.85 -10.02 -8.22
CA ASN A 433 -10.51 -9.25 -9.27
C ASN A 433 -9.47 -8.61 -10.20
N VAL A 434 -8.76 -9.45 -10.95
CA VAL A 434 -7.65 -9.00 -11.80
C VAL A 434 -8.15 -8.23 -13.02
N TYR A 435 -9.39 -8.44 -13.44
CA TYR A 435 -9.97 -7.69 -14.55
C TYR A 435 -10.03 -6.19 -14.25
N GLN A 436 -10.59 -5.80 -13.10
CA GLN A 436 -10.63 -4.40 -12.68
C GLN A 436 -9.22 -3.83 -12.44
N ALA A 437 -8.29 -4.66 -11.95
CA ALA A 437 -6.89 -4.24 -11.85
C ALA A 437 -6.27 -3.90 -13.22
N MET A 438 -6.60 -4.66 -14.28
CA MET A 438 -6.15 -4.37 -15.65
C MET A 438 -6.80 -3.11 -16.21
N THR A 439 -8.08 -2.84 -15.92
CA THR A 439 -8.72 -1.57 -16.33
C THR A 439 -8.06 -0.37 -15.67
N LEU A 440 -7.63 -0.48 -14.42
CA LEU A 440 -6.87 0.56 -13.72
C LEU A 440 -5.48 0.78 -14.34
N LEU A 441 -4.82 -0.28 -14.80
CA LEU A 441 -3.56 -0.14 -15.56
C LEU A 441 -3.78 0.67 -16.83
N ASN A 442 -4.85 0.39 -17.59
CA ASN A 442 -5.18 1.15 -18.80
C ASN A 442 -5.48 2.62 -18.46
N LYS A 443 -6.28 2.90 -17.41
CA LYS A 443 -6.52 4.27 -16.93
C LYS A 443 -5.23 5.00 -16.52
N MET A 444 -4.26 4.28 -15.96
CA MET A 444 -2.94 4.82 -15.62
C MET A 444 -2.16 5.22 -16.86
N LEU A 445 -2.17 4.37 -17.90
CA LEU A 445 -1.51 4.63 -19.18
C LEU A 445 -2.17 5.79 -19.93
N ASP A 446 -3.50 5.87 -19.98
CA ASP A 446 -4.26 6.96 -20.59
C ASP A 446 -3.90 8.33 -19.99
N ARG A 447 -3.59 8.33 -18.69
CA ARG A 447 -3.11 9.53 -17.97
C ARG A 447 -1.62 9.81 -18.13
N LYS A 448 -0.94 9.08 -19.01
CA LYS A 448 0.51 9.19 -19.26
C LYS A 448 1.36 8.95 -18.00
N LEU A 449 0.85 8.19 -17.04
CA LEU A 449 1.60 7.74 -15.87
C LEU A 449 2.31 6.44 -16.25
N SER A 450 3.63 6.42 -16.12
CA SER A 450 4.42 5.22 -16.41
C SER A 450 4.23 4.17 -15.32
N PRO A 451 3.78 2.93 -15.66
CA PRO A 451 3.74 1.83 -14.69
C PRO A 451 5.15 1.50 -14.18
N SER A 452 5.24 1.19 -12.92
CA SER A 452 6.48 0.81 -12.25
C SER A 452 6.63 -0.70 -12.15
N LEU A 453 7.81 -1.15 -11.71
CA LEU A 453 8.05 -2.55 -11.36
C LEU A 453 6.98 -3.09 -10.39
N VAL A 454 6.61 -2.27 -9.38
CA VAL A 454 5.56 -2.62 -8.39
C VAL A 454 4.20 -2.84 -9.05
N THR A 455 3.85 -2.02 -10.05
CA THR A 455 2.59 -2.15 -10.79
C THR A 455 2.49 -3.49 -11.50
N TYR A 456 3.50 -3.83 -12.30
CA TYR A 456 3.54 -5.09 -13.03
C TYR A 456 3.60 -6.29 -12.08
N ASN A 457 4.44 -6.23 -11.05
CA ASN A 457 4.55 -7.29 -10.06
C ASN A 457 3.22 -7.58 -9.35
N SER A 458 2.46 -6.55 -8.97
CA SER A 458 1.13 -6.73 -8.37
C SER A 458 0.16 -7.43 -9.32
N LEU A 459 0.16 -7.07 -10.60
CA LEU A 459 -0.68 -7.70 -11.62
C LEU A 459 -0.26 -9.14 -11.92
N ILE A 460 1.05 -9.40 -12.06
CA ILE A 460 1.59 -10.74 -12.26
C ILE A 460 1.20 -11.65 -11.10
N HIS A 461 1.38 -11.17 -9.85
CA HIS A 461 0.96 -11.92 -8.67
C HIS A 461 -0.56 -12.19 -8.64
N GLY A 462 -1.37 -11.20 -9.02
CA GLY A 462 -2.81 -11.34 -9.14
C GLY A 462 -3.21 -12.43 -10.14
N GLN A 463 -2.64 -12.39 -11.36
CA GLN A 463 -2.86 -13.40 -12.40
C GLN A 463 -2.42 -14.79 -11.96
N CYS A 464 -1.26 -14.89 -11.32
CA CYS A 464 -0.74 -16.12 -10.75
C CYS A 464 -1.67 -16.71 -9.68
N LYS A 465 -2.23 -15.89 -8.79
CA LYS A 465 -3.19 -16.33 -7.75
C LYS A 465 -4.48 -16.92 -8.31
N ILE A 466 -4.97 -16.40 -9.42
CA ILE A 466 -6.14 -16.95 -10.13
C ILE A 466 -5.73 -18.16 -10.99
N GLY A 467 -4.45 -18.27 -11.30
CA GLY A 467 -3.88 -19.34 -12.05
C GLY A 467 -3.78 -19.07 -13.55
N HIS A 468 -3.89 -17.86 -14.00
CA HIS A 468 -3.77 -17.48 -15.42
C HIS A 468 -2.29 -17.23 -15.79
N LEU A 469 -1.49 -18.28 -15.87
CA LEU A 469 -0.06 -18.22 -16.16
C LEU A 469 0.27 -17.52 -17.49
N ASP A 470 -0.50 -17.80 -18.53
CA ASP A 470 -0.26 -17.21 -19.87
C ASP A 470 -0.42 -15.70 -19.84
N SER A 471 -1.40 -15.19 -19.07
CA SER A 471 -1.59 -13.76 -18.86
C SER A 471 -0.46 -13.16 -18.02
N ALA A 472 0.05 -13.90 -17.03
CA ALA A 472 1.21 -13.47 -16.24
C ALA A 472 2.46 -13.35 -17.12
N TYR A 473 2.71 -14.31 -18.02
CA TYR A 473 3.83 -14.22 -18.97
C TYR A 473 3.68 -13.06 -19.97
N ARG A 474 2.45 -12.76 -20.44
CA ARG A 474 2.20 -11.58 -21.28
C ARG A 474 2.55 -10.30 -20.55
N LEU A 475 2.19 -10.18 -19.25
CA LEU A 475 2.55 -9.03 -18.42
C LEU A 475 4.07 -8.90 -18.22
N VAL A 476 4.80 -10.01 -18.07
CA VAL A 476 6.28 -10.00 -18.03
C VAL A 476 6.87 -9.49 -19.34
N ASN A 477 6.28 -9.85 -20.49
CA ASN A 477 6.75 -9.34 -21.78
C ASN A 477 6.45 -7.83 -21.93
N LEU A 478 5.23 -7.39 -21.58
CA LEU A 478 4.88 -5.96 -21.57
C LEU A 478 5.79 -5.14 -20.65
N MET A 479 6.16 -5.71 -19.52
CA MET A 479 7.12 -5.11 -18.58
C MET A 479 8.49 -4.91 -19.25
N LYS A 480 9.00 -5.91 -19.98
CA LYS A 480 10.25 -5.83 -20.75
C LYS A 480 10.17 -4.82 -21.90
N ASP A 481 9.05 -4.82 -22.63
CA ASP A 481 8.79 -3.87 -23.72
C ASP A 481 8.75 -2.42 -23.22
N SER A 482 8.33 -2.23 -21.95
CA SER A 482 8.38 -0.94 -21.26
C SER A 482 9.79 -0.55 -20.74
N GLY A 483 10.82 -1.34 -21.05
CA GLY A 483 12.20 -1.12 -20.60
C GLY A 483 12.48 -1.50 -19.15
N LEU A 484 11.54 -2.18 -18.47
CA LEU A 484 11.71 -2.64 -17.08
C LEU A 484 12.24 -4.08 -17.08
N VAL A 485 13.27 -4.33 -16.28
CA VAL A 485 13.82 -5.67 -16.10
C VAL A 485 13.07 -6.39 -14.97
N PRO A 486 12.51 -7.61 -15.24
CA PRO A 486 11.94 -8.43 -14.18
C PRO A 486 12.94 -8.71 -13.08
N ASP A 487 12.52 -8.53 -11.84
CA ASP A 487 13.36 -8.72 -10.66
C ASP A 487 13.21 -10.13 -10.08
N GLN A 488 14.00 -10.41 -9.07
CA GLN A 488 13.99 -11.66 -8.33
C GLN A 488 12.59 -12.01 -7.79
N TRP A 489 11.81 -10.99 -7.38
CA TRP A 489 10.46 -11.19 -6.87
C TRP A 489 9.49 -11.65 -7.97
N THR A 490 9.56 -11.06 -9.18
CA THR A 490 8.78 -11.47 -10.36
C THR A 490 8.96 -12.96 -10.65
N TYR A 491 10.21 -13.40 -10.69
CA TYR A 491 10.52 -14.82 -10.95
C TYR A 491 10.11 -15.73 -9.79
N SER A 492 10.23 -15.28 -8.55
CA SER A 492 9.78 -16.05 -7.38
C SER A 492 8.28 -16.38 -7.45
N VAL A 493 7.45 -15.40 -7.85
CA VAL A 493 6.00 -15.58 -7.99
C VAL A 493 5.66 -16.55 -9.11
N LEU A 494 6.36 -16.48 -10.25
CA LEU A 494 6.15 -17.39 -11.38
C LEU A 494 6.53 -18.82 -11.01
N ILE A 495 7.70 -19.02 -10.40
CA ILE A 495 8.19 -20.34 -9.98
C ILE A 495 7.24 -20.95 -8.94
N ASP A 496 6.84 -20.19 -7.92
CA ASP A 496 5.88 -20.65 -6.91
C ASP A 496 4.54 -21.09 -7.54
N THR A 497 4.07 -20.33 -8.53
CA THR A 497 2.82 -20.66 -9.23
C THR A 497 2.94 -21.91 -10.09
N LEU A 498 4.06 -22.08 -10.80
CA LEU A 498 4.34 -23.29 -11.58
C LEU A 498 4.42 -24.51 -10.67
N CYS A 499 5.10 -24.40 -9.53
CA CYS A 499 5.19 -25.46 -8.54
C CYS A 499 3.82 -25.86 -7.97
N LYS A 500 2.98 -24.87 -7.62
CA LYS A 500 1.61 -25.12 -7.13
C LYS A 500 0.71 -25.80 -8.17
N ARG A 501 1.01 -25.63 -9.44
CA ARG A 501 0.30 -26.30 -10.55
C ARG A 501 0.90 -27.63 -10.99
N GLY A 502 1.96 -28.08 -10.33
CA GLY A 502 2.65 -29.33 -10.68
C GLY A 502 3.52 -29.27 -11.95
N ARG A 503 3.71 -28.07 -12.55
CA ARG A 503 4.56 -27.87 -13.74
C ARG A 503 6.03 -27.70 -13.34
N LEU A 504 6.59 -28.73 -12.68
CA LEU A 504 7.91 -28.66 -12.04
C LEU A 504 9.06 -28.52 -13.04
N GLU A 505 8.97 -29.16 -14.19
CA GLU A 505 10.02 -29.09 -15.21
C GLU A 505 10.20 -27.66 -15.75
N GLU A 506 9.09 -26.95 -15.95
CA GLU A 506 9.13 -25.54 -16.36
C GLU A 506 9.59 -24.62 -15.24
N ALA A 507 9.19 -24.91 -13.99
CA ALA A 507 9.68 -24.17 -12.81
C ALA A 507 11.21 -24.31 -12.68
N HIS A 508 11.74 -25.52 -12.89
CA HIS A 508 13.17 -25.80 -12.84
C HIS A 508 13.93 -25.14 -13.99
N ALA A 509 13.41 -25.24 -15.22
CA ALA A 509 13.98 -24.56 -16.39
C ALA A 509 14.02 -23.02 -16.20
N LEU A 510 12.96 -22.44 -15.62
CA LEU A 510 12.93 -21.03 -15.29
C LEU A 510 13.95 -20.67 -14.22
N PHE A 511 14.12 -21.51 -13.20
CA PHE A 511 15.11 -21.35 -12.15
C PHE A 511 16.55 -21.39 -12.70
N ASP A 512 16.87 -22.33 -13.59
CA ASP A 512 18.20 -22.40 -14.19
C ASP A 512 18.47 -21.20 -15.11
N SER A 513 17.45 -20.68 -15.80
CA SER A 513 17.59 -19.45 -16.60
C SER A 513 17.93 -18.19 -15.77
N LEU A 514 17.67 -18.18 -14.45
CA LEU A 514 18.06 -17.07 -13.58
C LEU A 514 19.57 -16.93 -13.47
N LYS A 515 20.29 -18.06 -13.39
CA LYS A 515 21.76 -18.08 -13.38
C LYS A 515 22.36 -17.46 -14.64
N GLU A 516 21.81 -17.79 -15.80
CA GLU A 516 22.25 -17.24 -17.08
C GLU A 516 22.01 -15.73 -17.17
N LYS A 517 20.97 -15.22 -16.50
CA LYS A 517 20.61 -13.80 -16.42
C LYS A 517 21.36 -13.04 -15.33
N GLY A 518 22.23 -13.70 -14.57
CA GLY A 518 22.97 -13.08 -13.46
C GLY A 518 22.11 -12.69 -12.24
N ILE A 519 20.89 -13.26 -12.12
CA ILE A 519 20.00 -13.00 -10.99
C ILE A 519 20.28 -14.05 -9.92
N LYS A 520 20.69 -13.61 -8.72
CA LYS A 520 20.90 -14.50 -7.57
C LYS A 520 19.57 -15.08 -7.11
N SER A 521 19.54 -16.38 -6.89
CA SER A 521 18.38 -17.03 -6.30
C SER A 521 18.26 -16.66 -4.81
N ASN A 522 17.03 -16.55 -4.31
CA ASN A 522 16.74 -16.26 -2.92
C ASN A 522 16.11 -17.47 -2.21
N GLU A 523 16.00 -17.35 -0.91
CA GLU A 523 15.35 -18.33 -0.06
C GLU A 523 13.94 -18.71 -0.52
N VAL A 524 13.17 -17.73 -1.03
CA VAL A 524 11.77 -17.91 -1.47
C VAL A 524 11.69 -18.83 -2.69
N ILE A 525 12.60 -18.66 -3.66
CA ILE A 525 12.64 -19.49 -4.89
C ILE A 525 12.98 -20.93 -4.54
N PHE A 526 14.05 -21.15 -3.74
CA PHE A 526 14.43 -22.48 -3.32
C PHE A 526 13.32 -23.17 -2.54
N THR A 527 12.71 -22.44 -1.59
CA THR A 527 11.62 -22.99 -0.76
C THR A 527 10.40 -23.35 -1.61
N ALA A 528 10.04 -22.53 -2.62
CA ALA A 528 8.93 -22.82 -3.51
C ALA A 528 9.19 -24.06 -4.37
N LEU A 529 10.41 -24.25 -4.87
CA LEU A 529 10.81 -25.45 -5.60
C LEU A 529 10.79 -26.69 -4.70
N ILE A 530 11.41 -26.61 -3.51
CA ILE A 530 11.42 -27.70 -2.52
C ILE A 530 9.99 -28.12 -2.17
N ASP A 531 9.09 -27.14 -1.89
CA ASP A 531 7.68 -27.42 -1.62
C ASP A 531 6.96 -28.07 -2.80
N GLY A 532 7.26 -27.61 -4.02
CA GLY A 532 6.73 -28.19 -5.26
C GLY A 532 7.16 -29.64 -5.47
N TYR A 533 8.44 -29.92 -5.34
CA TYR A 533 8.97 -31.28 -5.45
C TYR A 533 8.44 -32.21 -4.33
N CYS A 534 8.33 -31.68 -3.11
CA CYS A 534 7.73 -32.38 -2.00
C CYS A 534 6.25 -32.77 -2.25
N LYS A 535 5.45 -31.87 -2.82
CA LYS A 535 4.03 -32.15 -3.16
C LYS A 535 3.85 -33.23 -4.22
N VAL A 536 4.80 -33.37 -5.13
CA VAL A 536 4.78 -34.42 -6.17
C VAL A 536 5.44 -35.73 -5.69
N GLY A 537 6.00 -35.77 -4.46
CA GLY A 537 6.65 -36.95 -3.88
C GLY A 537 8.08 -37.20 -4.38
N LYS A 538 8.72 -36.23 -5.07
CA LYS A 538 10.12 -36.34 -5.53
C LYS A 538 11.08 -35.86 -4.42
N VAL A 539 11.17 -36.60 -3.33
CA VAL A 539 11.91 -36.19 -2.11
C VAL A 539 13.42 -36.12 -2.36
N SER A 540 13.98 -36.97 -3.22
CA SER A 540 15.41 -36.94 -3.56
C SER A 540 15.82 -35.62 -4.22
N ASP A 541 14.97 -35.12 -5.15
CA ASP A 541 15.24 -33.87 -5.86
C ASP A 541 15.09 -32.67 -4.92
N ALA A 542 14.11 -32.72 -3.99
CA ALA A 542 13.94 -31.72 -2.94
C ALA A 542 15.15 -31.64 -2.00
N HIS A 543 15.76 -32.80 -1.64
CA HIS A 543 17.00 -32.83 -0.86
C HIS A 543 18.19 -32.24 -1.63
N SER A 544 18.34 -32.57 -2.91
CA SER A 544 19.40 -32.02 -3.75
C SER A 544 19.29 -30.49 -3.87
N LEU A 545 18.06 -29.95 -3.90
CA LEU A 545 17.82 -28.51 -3.89
C LEU A 545 18.18 -27.87 -2.55
N LEU A 546 17.94 -28.53 -1.42
CA LEU A 546 18.36 -28.06 -0.11
C LEU A 546 19.90 -27.98 -0.02
N ASP A 547 20.60 -29.00 -0.53
CA ASP A 547 22.07 -29.02 -0.54
C ASP A 547 22.63 -27.93 -1.48
N ARG A 548 21.97 -27.70 -2.62
CA ARG A 548 22.32 -26.59 -3.55
C ARG A 548 22.07 -25.22 -2.91
N MET A 549 20.97 -25.08 -2.17
CA MET A 549 20.66 -23.86 -1.41
C MET A 549 21.76 -23.51 -0.42
N LEU A 550 22.27 -24.51 0.31
CA LEU A 550 23.38 -24.34 1.25
C LEU A 550 24.70 -24.03 0.51
N ALA A 551 24.94 -24.65 -0.63
CA ALA A 551 26.14 -24.40 -1.46
C ALA A 551 26.18 -23.00 -2.10
N GLU A 552 25.01 -22.38 -2.32
CA GLU A 552 24.88 -21.02 -2.85
C GLU A 552 24.81 -19.93 -1.75
N ASP A 553 25.22 -20.26 -0.50
CA ASP A 553 25.17 -19.39 0.69
C ASP A 553 23.77 -18.82 1.00
N CYS A 554 22.73 -19.51 0.57
CA CYS A 554 21.35 -19.14 0.82
C CYS A 554 20.86 -19.91 2.06
N SER A 555 20.65 -19.22 3.18
CA SER A 555 20.28 -19.85 4.46
C SER A 555 18.85 -20.40 4.42
N PRO A 556 18.63 -21.73 4.59
CA PRO A 556 17.28 -22.27 4.72
C PRO A 556 16.61 -21.78 6.01
N ASN A 557 15.31 -21.51 5.95
CA ASN A 557 14.53 -21.15 7.13
C ASN A 557 13.79 -22.37 7.72
N SER A 558 13.11 -22.18 8.84
CA SER A 558 12.32 -23.24 9.48
C SER A 558 11.19 -23.76 8.56
N TYR A 559 10.64 -22.94 7.67
CA TYR A 559 9.59 -23.38 6.74
C TYR A 559 10.15 -24.37 5.69
N THR A 560 11.33 -24.11 5.14
CA THR A 560 12.01 -25.00 4.18
C THR A 560 12.25 -26.38 4.78
N TYR A 561 12.72 -26.43 6.04
CA TYR A 561 12.91 -27.71 6.75
C TYR A 561 11.58 -28.40 7.05
N ASN A 562 10.56 -27.65 7.49
CA ASN A 562 9.26 -28.20 7.84
C ASN A 562 8.56 -28.86 6.64
N THR A 563 8.70 -28.31 5.43
CA THR A 563 8.14 -28.93 4.21
C THR A 563 8.79 -30.30 3.92
N LEU A 564 10.11 -30.42 4.06
CA LEU A 564 10.81 -31.68 3.88
C LEU A 564 10.47 -32.69 4.99
N ILE A 565 10.45 -32.25 6.26
CA ILE A 565 10.08 -33.08 7.42
C ILE A 565 8.66 -33.62 7.24
N ASP A 566 7.69 -32.79 6.82
CA ASP A 566 6.30 -33.19 6.62
C ASP A 566 6.17 -34.30 5.53
N VAL A 567 6.90 -34.17 4.44
CA VAL A 567 6.87 -35.21 3.39
C VAL A 567 7.54 -36.50 3.83
N LEU A 568 8.71 -36.43 4.49
CA LEU A 568 9.35 -37.61 5.06
C LEU A 568 8.45 -38.32 6.09
N CYS A 569 7.74 -37.58 6.92
CA CYS A 569 6.73 -38.11 7.82
C CYS A 569 5.57 -38.80 7.07
N LYS A 570 5.06 -38.18 5.99
CA LYS A 570 4.01 -38.80 5.16
C LYS A 570 4.48 -40.09 4.48
N GLU A 571 5.75 -40.15 4.06
CA GLU A 571 6.37 -41.37 3.53
C GLU A 571 6.74 -42.41 4.60
N ARG A 572 6.44 -42.19 5.89
CA ARG A 572 6.79 -43.02 7.05
C ARG A 572 8.30 -43.19 7.25
N LYS A 573 9.13 -42.23 6.77
CA LYS A 573 10.59 -42.19 6.94
C LYS A 573 10.98 -41.34 8.17
N LEU A 574 10.46 -41.70 9.34
CA LEU A 574 10.63 -40.91 10.56
C LEU A 574 12.11 -40.71 10.95
N LYS A 575 12.96 -41.73 10.73
CA LYS A 575 14.39 -41.65 11.04
C LYS A 575 15.09 -40.57 10.23
N GLU A 576 14.76 -40.45 8.94
CA GLU A 576 15.32 -39.42 8.07
C GLU A 576 14.80 -38.03 8.46
N ALA A 577 13.51 -37.92 8.87
CA ALA A 577 12.94 -36.68 9.36
C ALA A 577 13.64 -36.19 10.64
N LEU A 578 13.98 -37.08 11.59
CA LEU A 578 14.72 -36.72 12.81
C LEU A 578 16.17 -36.30 12.52
N LEU A 579 16.86 -36.97 11.58
CA LEU A 579 18.19 -36.54 11.11
C LEU A 579 18.16 -35.15 10.49
N LEU A 580 17.05 -34.83 9.78
CA LEU A 580 16.89 -33.49 9.19
C LEU A 580 16.68 -32.42 10.28
N VAL A 581 16.01 -32.75 11.38
CA VAL A 581 15.91 -31.83 12.53
C VAL A 581 17.26 -31.61 13.19
N GLU A 582 18.11 -32.66 13.31
CA GLU A 582 19.47 -32.50 13.79
C GLU A 582 20.33 -31.62 12.87
N LYS A 583 20.19 -31.79 11.54
CA LYS A 583 20.85 -30.94 10.54
C LYS A 583 20.36 -29.46 10.65
N MET A 584 19.06 -29.27 10.88
CA MET A 584 18.46 -27.94 11.13
C MET A 584 19.10 -27.26 12.36
N LEU A 585 19.25 -28.01 13.47
CA LEU A 585 19.88 -27.50 14.69
C LEU A 585 21.37 -27.20 14.50
N SER A 586 22.09 -28.05 13.75
CA SER A 586 23.53 -27.87 13.48
C SER A 586 23.84 -26.58 12.69
N ILE A 587 22.91 -26.12 11.86
CA ILE A 587 23.01 -24.87 11.08
C ILE A 587 22.53 -23.65 11.91
N GLY A 588 22.02 -23.87 13.14
CA GLY A 588 21.53 -22.81 14.02
C GLY A 588 20.08 -22.42 13.81
N VAL A 589 19.33 -23.14 12.98
CA VAL A 589 17.89 -22.92 12.77
C VAL A 589 17.13 -23.67 13.88
N LYS A 590 16.40 -22.95 14.73
CA LYS A 590 15.65 -23.57 15.83
C LYS A 590 14.34 -24.18 15.34
N PRO A 591 13.97 -25.39 15.80
CA PRO A 591 12.65 -25.96 15.61
C PRO A 591 11.56 -25.02 16.13
N THR A 592 10.48 -24.94 15.39
CA THR A 592 9.32 -24.09 15.70
C THR A 592 8.11 -24.95 16.08
N VAL A 593 7.03 -24.33 16.55
CA VAL A 593 5.77 -25.05 16.87
C VAL A 593 5.35 -25.98 15.72
N PRO A 594 5.29 -25.56 14.43
CA PRO A 594 4.99 -26.47 13.32
C PRO A 594 5.96 -27.65 13.19
N THR A 595 7.26 -27.47 13.47
CA THR A 595 8.24 -28.59 13.41
C THR A 595 7.87 -29.70 14.39
N TYR A 596 7.62 -29.32 15.64
CA TYR A 596 7.21 -30.30 16.69
C TYR A 596 5.84 -30.92 16.35
N THR A 597 4.87 -30.11 15.89
CA THR A 597 3.53 -30.60 15.59
C THR A 597 3.50 -31.62 14.45
N ILE A 598 4.34 -31.43 13.40
CA ILE A 598 4.46 -32.40 12.29
C ILE A 598 4.99 -33.74 12.84
N LEU A 599 6.02 -33.72 13.68
CA LEU A 599 6.59 -34.93 14.27
C LEU A 599 5.60 -35.60 15.24
N ILE A 600 4.98 -34.86 16.13
CA ILE A 600 3.93 -35.33 17.06
C ILE A 600 2.79 -36.01 16.27
N LYS A 601 2.30 -35.35 15.21
CA LYS A 601 1.25 -35.89 14.34
C LYS A 601 1.65 -37.26 13.75
N GLN A 602 2.90 -37.40 13.35
CA GLN A 602 3.37 -38.67 12.78
C GLN A 602 3.49 -39.74 13.83
N MET A 603 4.04 -39.43 15.02
CA MET A 603 4.14 -40.39 16.16
C MET A 603 2.75 -40.88 16.58
N LEU A 604 1.78 -39.95 16.69
CA LEU A 604 0.40 -40.30 17.03
C LEU A 604 -0.27 -41.20 15.98
N LYS A 605 0.05 -41.00 14.67
CA LYS A 605 -0.42 -41.87 13.59
C LYS A 605 0.17 -43.28 13.65
N GLU A 606 1.39 -43.41 14.13
CA GLU A 606 2.07 -44.69 14.34
C GLU A 606 1.64 -45.36 15.66
N GLY A 607 0.82 -44.72 16.47
CA GLY A 607 0.33 -45.21 17.76
C GLY A 607 1.32 -45.03 18.91
N ASP A 608 2.39 -44.27 18.72
CA ASP A 608 3.40 -44.05 19.75
C ASP A 608 3.10 -42.77 20.55
N PHE A 609 2.18 -42.89 21.48
CA PHE A 609 1.75 -41.77 22.32
C PHE A 609 2.82 -41.29 23.30
N ASP A 610 3.67 -42.22 23.79
CA ASP A 610 4.70 -41.90 24.77
C ASP A 610 5.79 -41.00 24.16
N HIS A 611 6.24 -41.28 22.94
CA HIS A 611 7.16 -40.39 22.24
C HIS A 611 6.52 -39.06 21.82
N ALA A 612 5.24 -39.08 21.45
CA ALA A 612 4.51 -37.85 21.14
C ALA A 612 4.44 -36.91 22.35
N HIS A 613 4.15 -37.44 23.56
CA HIS A 613 4.17 -36.65 24.80
C HIS A 613 5.57 -36.12 25.15
N ARG A 614 6.62 -36.91 24.97
CA ARG A 614 8.00 -36.43 25.17
C ARG A 614 8.36 -35.29 24.22
N LEU A 615 7.96 -35.34 22.97
CA LEU A 615 8.14 -34.23 22.01
C LEU A 615 7.34 -32.99 22.41
N PHE A 616 6.15 -33.18 22.95
CA PHE A 616 5.33 -32.09 23.47
C PHE A 616 6.01 -31.38 24.65
N ASP A 617 6.52 -32.16 25.61
CA ASP A 617 7.26 -31.63 26.77
C ASP A 617 8.56 -30.93 26.32
N GLN A 618 9.28 -31.49 25.35
CA GLN A 618 10.46 -30.88 24.76
C GLN A 618 10.13 -29.55 24.05
N MET A 619 8.99 -29.47 23.38
CA MET A 619 8.50 -28.23 22.75
C MET A 619 8.29 -27.14 23.79
N VAL A 620 7.61 -27.46 24.92
CA VAL A 620 7.37 -26.51 26.02
C VAL A 620 8.69 -26.09 26.68
N CYS A 621 9.57 -27.06 26.99
CA CYS A 621 10.88 -26.77 27.56
C CYS A 621 11.76 -25.90 26.66
N SER A 622 11.61 -25.99 25.34
CA SER A 622 12.32 -25.17 24.38
C SER A 622 11.74 -23.73 24.25
N GLY A 623 10.72 -23.40 25.04
CA GLY A 623 10.05 -22.08 25.02
C GLY A 623 9.05 -21.89 23.87
N ASN A 624 8.70 -22.97 23.15
CA ASN A 624 7.65 -22.97 22.15
C ASN A 624 6.31 -23.32 22.81
N GLN A 625 5.42 -22.36 22.98
CA GLN A 625 4.08 -22.63 23.52
C GLN A 625 3.25 -23.42 22.51
N PRO A 626 2.59 -24.53 22.94
CA PRO A 626 1.66 -25.26 22.09
C PRO A 626 0.55 -24.36 21.57
N ASP A 627 0.15 -24.57 20.34
CA ASP A 627 -0.96 -23.84 19.71
C ASP A 627 -2.21 -24.73 19.62
N LEU A 628 -3.32 -24.14 19.21
CA LEU A 628 -4.59 -24.84 19.00
C LEU A 628 -4.40 -26.10 18.14
N PHE A 629 -3.58 -26.00 17.08
CA PHE A 629 -3.40 -27.11 16.14
C PHE A 629 -2.65 -28.30 16.81
N THR A 630 -1.71 -28.02 17.67
CA THR A 630 -0.99 -29.05 18.45
C THR A 630 -1.95 -29.80 19.37
N TYR A 631 -2.77 -29.08 20.17
CA TYR A 631 -3.78 -29.70 21.02
C TYR A 631 -4.81 -30.49 20.24
N THR A 632 -5.36 -29.93 19.16
CA THR A 632 -6.34 -30.59 18.28
C THR A 632 -5.76 -31.89 17.67
N THR A 633 -4.46 -31.93 17.37
CA THR A 633 -3.78 -33.14 16.86
C THR A 633 -3.81 -34.26 17.87
N PHE A 634 -3.54 -33.99 19.14
CA PHE A 634 -3.64 -35.00 20.22
C PHE A 634 -5.09 -35.42 20.47
N ILE A 635 -6.04 -34.48 20.58
CA ILE A 635 -7.47 -34.73 20.75
C ILE A 635 -7.98 -35.63 19.62
N HIS A 636 -7.59 -35.32 18.36
CA HIS A 636 -7.93 -36.16 17.21
C HIS A 636 -7.44 -37.59 17.34
N ALA A 637 -6.19 -37.77 17.79
CA ALA A 637 -5.58 -39.09 17.94
C ALA A 637 -6.28 -39.87 19.05
N TYR A 638 -6.52 -39.28 20.24
CA TYR A 638 -7.23 -39.90 21.33
C TYR A 638 -8.69 -40.24 20.99
N CYS A 639 -9.40 -39.33 20.30
CA CYS A 639 -10.73 -39.61 19.76
C CYS A 639 -10.71 -40.76 18.75
N GLY A 640 -9.61 -40.90 17.98
CA GLY A 640 -9.44 -41.96 16.99
C GLY A 640 -9.35 -43.37 17.62
N ILE A 641 -8.70 -43.50 18.76
CA ILE A 641 -8.56 -44.78 19.51
C ILE A 641 -9.72 -45.01 20.52
N GLY A 642 -10.69 -44.09 20.64
CA GLY A 642 -11.83 -44.18 21.55
C GLY A 642 -11.51 -43.78 23.01
N ASN A 643 -10.33 -43.21 23.30
CA ASN A 643 -10.00 -42.72 24.63
C ASN A 643 -10.46 -41.27 24.82
N VAL A 644 -11.77 -41.09 25.00
CA VAL A 644 -12.37 -39.74 25.06
C VAL A 644 -12.05 -39.03 26.37
N GLU A 645 -11.75 -39.79 27.44
CA GLU A 645 -11.36 -39.19 28.74
C GLU A 645 -10.07 -38.42 28.68
N GLU A 646 -9.02 -38.91 27.99
CA GLU A 646 -7.77 -38.18 27.79
C GLU A 646 -7.96 -37.01 26.84
N ALA A 647 -8.82 -37.13 25.82
CA ALA A 647 -9.17 -36.04 24.94
C ALA A 647 -9.84 -34.86 25.70
N GLU A 648 -10.76 -35.19 26.64
CA GLU A 648 -11.41 -34.18 27.50
C GLU A 648 -10.41 -33.49 28.46
N LYS A 649 -9.49 -34.25 29.06
CA LYS A 649 -8.44 -33.67 29.92
C LYS A 649 -7.57 -32.67 29.14
N LEU A 650 -7.21 -32.99 27.90
CA LEU A 650 -6.42 -32.09 27.04
C LEU A 650 -7.24 -30.87 26.67
N MET A 651 -8.52 -30.98 26.44
CA MET A 651 -9.41 -29.84 26.16
C MET A 651 -9.54 -28.91 27.38
N ILE A 652 -9.60 -29.47 28.60
CA ILE A 652 -9.58 -28.68 29.85
C ILE A 652 -8.25 -27.95 29.97
N LYS A 653 -7.13 -28.64 29.79
CA LYS A 653 -5.76 -28.04 29.85
C LYS A 653 -5.58 -26.91 28.84
N MET A 654 -6.08 -27.11 27.60
CA MET A 654 -6.02 -26.09 26.55
C MET A 654 -6.78 -24.81 26.97
N ASN A 655 -7.96 -24.97 27.58
CA ASN A 655 -8.77 -23.83 28.06
C ASN A 655 -8.09 -23.14 29.27
N GLU A 656 -7.44 -23.88 30.16
CA GLU A 656 -6.68 -23.35 31.31
C GLU A 656 -5.49 -22.50 30.83
N GLU A 657 -4.86 -22.86 29.70
CA GLU A 657 -3.80 -22.09 29.05
C GLU A 657 -4.32 -20.89 28.22
N GLY A 658 -5.66 -20.67 28.20
CA GLY A 658 -6.29 -19.57 27.49
C GLY A 658 -6.43 -19.76 25.98
N ILE A 659 -6.27 -20.99 25.49
CA ILE A 659 -6.44 -21.33 24.07
C ILE A 659 -7.91 -21.73 23.85
N ILE A 660 -8.62 -20.99 23.02
CA ILE A 660 -10.04 -21.22 22.72
C ILE A 660 -10.17 -22.34 21.68
N ALA A 661 -10.96 -23.39 22.00
CA ALA A 661 -11.23 -24.49 21.08
C ALA A 661 -12.04 -24.00 19.85
N ASP A 662 -11.69 -24.51 18.69
CA ASP A 662 -12.38 -24.22 17.44
C ASP A 662 -13.50 -25.24 17.13
N SER A 663 -14.24 -24.99 16.07
CA SER A 663 -15.34 -25.87 15.60
C SER A 663 -14.85 -27.28 15.27
N LEU A 664 -13.61 -27.46 14.85
CA LEU A 664 -13.04 -28.77 14.54
C LEU A 664 -12.82 -29.58 15.81
N THR A 665 -12.23 -28.98 16.84
CA THR A 665 -11.95 -29.63 18.13
C THR A 665 -13.24 -30.16 18.78
N TYR A 666 -14.29 -29.33 18.82
CA TYR A 666 -15.60 -29.77 19.32
C TYR A 666 -16.22 -30.87 18.45
N THR A 667 -16.11 -30.78 17.14
CA THR A 667 -16.64 -31.78 16.20
C THR A 667 -15.99 -33.15 16.37
N LEU A 668 -14.68 -33.19 16.67
CA LEU A 668 -13.96 -34.45 16.94
C LEU A 668 -14.47 -35.15 18.19
N LEU A 669 -14.76 -34.39 19.24
CA LEU A 669 -15.37 -34.95 20.46
C LEU A 669 -16.80 -35.44 20.21
N ILE A 670 -17.62 -34.72 19.49
CA ILE A 670 -18.97 -35.10 19.08
C ILE A 670 -18.95 -36.42 18.31
N ASP A 671 -18.04 -36.57 17.33
CA ASP A 671 -17.88 -37.80 16.55
C ASP A 671 -17.39 -38.96 17.43
N ALA A 672 -16.48 -38.71 18.38
CA ALA A 672 -15.99 -39.72 19.28
C ALA A 672 -17.08 -40.26 20.21
N TYR A 673 -17.85 -39.38 20.86
CA TYR A 673 -19.01 -39.79 21.67
C TYR A 673 -20.07 -40.51 20.85
N GLY A 674 -20.35 -40.04 19.64
CA GLY A 674 -21.29 -40.66 18.71
C GLY A 674 -20.86 -42.07 18.30
N ARG A 675 -19.56 -42.33 18.06
CA ARG A 675 -19.02 -43.69 17.80
C ARG A 675 -19.17 -44.63 18.96
N MET A 676 -19.07 -44.12 20.19
CA MET A 676 -19.29 -44.89 21.40
C MET A 676 -20.78 -45.14 21.71
N GLY A 677 -21.71 -44.61 20.90
CA GLY A 677 -23.15 -44.71 21.15
C GLY A 677 -23.66 -43.78 22.25
N LEU A 678 -22.84 -42.87 22.75
CA LEU A 678 -23.17 -41.93 23.83
C LEU A 678 -23.68 -40.60 23.24
N ILE A 679 -24.80 -40.67 22.50
CA ILE A 679 -25.31 -39.56 21.71
C ILE A 679 -25.70 -38.38 22.60
N ASP A 680 -26.23 -38.60 23.78
CA ASP A 680 -26.62 -37.54 24.71
C ASP A 680 -25.39 -36.70 25.16
N LEU A 681 -24.24 -37.33 25.39
CA LEU A 681 -23.01 -36.62 25.68
C LEU A 681 -22.49 -35.83 24.47
N ALA A 682 -22.73 -36.32 23.23
CA ALA A 682 -22.41 -35.56 22.02
C ALA A 682 -23.25 -34.26 21.93
N PHE A 683 -24.51 -34.29 22.35
CA PHE A 683 -25.34 -33.07 22.43
C PHE A 683 -24.90 -32.14 23.57
N ASP A 684 -24.43 -32.67 24.70
CA ASP A 684 -23.84 -31.85 25.76
C ASP A 684 -22.56 -31.13 25.29
N VAL A 685 -21.76 -31.77 24.45
CA VAL A 685 -20.60 -31.12 23.79
C VAL A 685 -21.07 -30.03 22.82
N LEU A 686 -22.14 -30.27 22.06
CA LEU A 686 -22.75 -29.25 21.19
C LEU A 686 -23.23 -28.03 22.00
N LYS A 687 -23.82 -28.26 23.18
CA LYS A 687 -24.21 -27.20 24.12
C LYS A 687 -22.99 -26.40 24.63
N ARG A 688 -21.90 -27.11 25.02
CA ARG A 688 -20.64 -26.44 25.44
C ARG A 688 -20.05 -25.60 24.31
N MET A 689 -20.11 -26.08 23.06
CA MET A 689 -19.68 -25.35 21.87
C MET A 689 -20.48 -24.07 21.67
N SER A 690 -21.82 -24.14 21.78
CA SER A 690 -22.71 -22.97 21.67
C SER A 690 -22.47 -21.96 22.80
N ASN A 691 -22.24 -22.41 24.03
CA ASN A 691 -21.94 -21.55 25.18
C ASN A 691 -20.57 -20.85 25.04
N ALA A 692 -19.64 -21.46 24.34
CA ALA A 692 -18.34 -20.87 24.02
C ALA A 692 -18.38 -19.90 22.82
N CYS A 693 -19.57 -19.54 22.32
CA CYS A 693 -19.78 -18.71 21.13
C CYS A 693 -19.02 -19.26 19.89
N CYS A 694 -18.82 -20.56 19.80
CA CYS A 694 -18.23 -21.24 18.67
C CYS A 694 -19.34 -21.84 17.80
N ASP A 695 -19.52 -21.35 16.59
CA ASP A 695 -20.59 -21.78 15.68
C ASP A 695 -20.35 -23.20 15.15
N PRO A 696 -21.34 -24.12 15.25
CA PRO A 696 -21.26 -25.43 14.66
C PRO A 696 -21.11 -25.38 13.14
N SER A 697 -20.24 -26.20 12.60
CA SER A 697 -20.01 -26.33 11.16
C SER A 697 -21.01 -27.33 10.53
N HIS A 698 -21.11 -27.35 9.19
CA HIS A 698 -21.89 -28.38 8.50
C HIS A 698 -21.36 -29.81 8.77
N TYR A 699 -20.07 -29.96 9.07
CA TYR A 699 -19.48 -31.23 9.47
C TYR A 699 -20.00 -31.67 10.84
N THR A 700 -20.15 -30.74 11.79
CA THR A 700 -20.69 -31.02 13.13
C THR A 700 -22.08 -31.64 13.05
N TYR A 701 -22.97 -31.01 12.24
CA TYR A 701 -24.29 -31.54 12.05
C TYR A 701 -24.31 -32.85 11.24
N ALA A 702 -23.45 -33.02 10.25
CA ALA A 702 -23.35 -34.27 9.50
C ALA A 702 -22.96 -35.45 10.40
N PHE A 703 -22.06 -35.28 11.37
CA PHE A 703 -21.70 -36.30 12.33
C PHE A 703 -22.87 -36.63 13.27
N LEU A 704 -23.57 -35.63 13.81
CA LEU A 704 -24.75 -35.85 14.65
C LEU A 704 -25.84 -36.61 13.88
N ILE A 705 -26.12 -36.22 12.65
CA ILE A 705 -27.09 -36.92 11.79
C ILE A 705 -26.69 -38.36 11.52
N LYS A 706 -25.43 -38.62 11.22
CA LYS A 706 -24.89 -39.96 11.00
C LYS A 706 -25.09 -40.84 12.22
N HIS A 707 -24.79 -40.35 13.41
CA HIS A 707 -24.91 -41.13 14.64
C HIS A 707 -26.36 -41.34 15.03
N LEU A 708 -27.27 -40.35 14.84
CA LEU A 708 -28.73 -40.54 15.00
C LEU A 708 -29.31 -41.58 14.04
N SER A 709 -28.90 -41.54 12.78
CA SER A 709 -29.30 -42.52 11.77
C SER A 709 -28.86 -43.94 12.16
N ASN A 710 -27.63 -44.10 12.67
CA ASN A 710 -27.09 -45.34 13.13
C ASN A 710 -27.88 -45.85 14.40
N GLU A 711 -28.18 -44.96 15.35
CA GLU A 711 -29.01 -45.31 16.52
C GLU A 711 -30.40 -45.83 16.13
N LYS A 712 -31.03 -45.16 15.15
CA LYS A 712 -32.33 -45.55 14.61
C LYS A 712 -32.28 -46.92 13.93
N LEU A 713 -31.23 -47.20 13.13
CA LEU A 713 -31.00 -48.49 12.49
C LEU A 713 -30.76 -49.62 13.52
N MET A 714 -30.06 -49.37 14.62
CA MET A 714 -29.83 -50.33 15.70
C MET A 714 -31.10 -50.63 16.48
N LYS A 715 -31.93 -49.62 16.73
CA LYS A 715 -33.26 -49.79 17.39
C LYS A 715 -34.28 -50.53 16.52
N THR A 716 -34.23 -50.44 15.21
CA THR A 716 -35.13 -51.11 14.26
C THR A 716 -34.70 -52.56 13.95
N ASN A 717 -33.38 -52.90 14.06
CA ASN A 717 -32.85 -54.25 13.76
C ASN A 717 -32.49 -55.00 15.00
N ASN A 718 -33.48 -55.43 15.82
CA ASN A 718 -33.28 -56.21 17.02
C ASN A 718 -32.87 -57.68 16.79
N ASN A 719 -32.37 -58.09 15.61
CA ASN A 719 -32.04 -59.46 15.27
C ASN A 719 -30.83 -59.67 14.33
N ILE A 720 -29.70 -58.98 14.54
CA ILE A 720 -28.43 -59.45 13.92
C ILE A 720 -27.30 -59.18 14.90
N VAL A 721 -26.97 -60.18 15.68
CA VAL A 721 -25.74 -60.30 16.47
C VAL A 721 -24.61 -60.62 15.49
N GLY A 722 -23.55 -59.81 15.48
CA GLY A 722 -22.23 -60.18 14.95
C GLY A 722 -21.89 -59.69 13.58
N LEU A 723 -21.46 -58.48 13.51
CA LEU A 723 -20.49 -58.09 12.47
C LEU A 723 -19.54 -57.08 13.09
N ASP A 724 -18.30 -57.54 13.33
CA ASP A 724 -17.16 -56.73 13.63
C ASP A 724 -16.89 -55.75 12.43
N LEU A 725 -17.50 -54.59 12.50
CA LEU A 725 -17.16 -53.49 11.62
C LEU A 725 -16.31 -52.49 12.42
N VAL A 726 -15.00 -52.78 12.43
CA VAL A 726 -14.00 -51.73 12.62
C VAL A 726 -13.79 -51.06 11.25
N PRO A 727 -14.40 -49.93 10.95
CA PRO A 727 -14.06 -49.23 9.71
C PRO A 727 -12.76 -48.48 9.91
N ASN A 728 -11.82 -48.77 9.04
CA ASN A 728 -10.59 -48.01 8.86
C ASN A 728 -10.85 -46.48 8.79
N VAL A 729 -10.12 -45.73 9.61
CA VAL A 729 -10.24 -44.27 9.88
C VAL A 729 -9.85 -43.37 8.70
N SER A 730 -9.97 -43.76 7.47
CA SER A 730 -9.33 -42.99 6.37
C SER A 730 -10.24 -42.25 5.39
N SER A 731 -11.54 -42.35 5.44
CA SER A 731 -12.45 -41.44 4.70
C SER A 731 -13.88 -41.55 5.15
N ILE A 732 -14.34 -40.58 5.95
CA ILE A 732 -15.75 -40.41 6.23
C ILE A 732 -16.39 -39.88 4.97
N ASP A 733 -17.22 -40.69 4.33
CA ASP A 733 -18.04 -40.24 3.21
C ASP A 733 -19.20 -39.37 3.74
N ILE A 734 -18.87 -38.10 4.00
CA ILE A 734 -19.83 -37.07 4.44
C ILE A 734 -20.87 -36.85 3.35
N THR A 735 -20.51 -37.01 2.09
CA THR A 735 -21.41 -36.92 0.94
C THR A 735 -22.49 -38.00 1.03
N GLY A 736 -22.16 -39.20 1.49
CA GLY A 736 -23.12 -40.27 1.75
C GLY A 736 -24.15 -39.90 2.80
N VAL A 737 -23.76 -39.23 3.88
CA VAL A 737 -24.69 -38.78 4.95
C VAL A 737 -25.74 -37.80 4.43
N TRP A 738 -25.28 -36.78 3.65
CA TRP A 738 -26.21 -35.81 3.08
C TRP A 738 -27.15 -36.43 2.01
N LYS A 739 -26.65 -37.41 1.25
CA LYS A 739 -27.44 -38.13 0.26
C LYS A 739 -28.56 -39.01 0.88
N THR A 740 -28.31 -39.58 2.08
CA THR A 740 -29.24 -40.47 2.77
C THR A 740 -30.09 -39.79 3.82
N MET A 741 -29.86 -38.50 4.09
CA MET A 741 -30.62 -37.73 5.07
C MET A 741 -32.07 -37.56 4.65
N ASP A 742 -32.98 -37.91 5.55
CA ASP A 742 -34.41 -37.68 5.41
C ASP A 742 -34.90 -36.56 6.34
N PHE A 743 -36.06 -35.98 6.02
CA PHE A 743 -36.64 -34.88 6.78
C PHE A 743 -36.98 -35.30 8.25
N GLU A 744 -37.37 -36.56 8.49
CA GLU A 744 -37.66 -37.09 9.84
C GLU A 744 -36.40 -37.10 10.74
N ILE A 745 -35.21 -37.39 10.17
CA ILE A 745 -33.94 -37.38 10.91
C ILE A 745 -33.58 -35.93 11.30
N ALA A 746 -33.90 -34.97 10.42
CA ALA A 746 -33.66 -33.55 10.73
C ALA A 746 -34.58 -33.08 11.88
N LEU A 747 -35.82 -33.54 11.92
CA LEU A 747 -36.74 -33.24 13.04
C LEU A 747 -36.23 -33.86 14.35
N GLU A 748 -35.80 -35.11 14.34
CA GLU A 748 -35.21 -35.79 15.49
C GLU A 748 -33.97 -35.07 16.02
N LEU A 749 -33.11 -34.57 15.13
CA LEU A 749 -32.00 -33.71 15.47
C LEU A 749 -32.46 -32.46 16.22
N PHE A 750 -33.49 -31.75 15.70
CA PHE A 750 -34.05 -30.56 16.35
C PHE A 750 -34.67 -30.86 17.71
N GLU A 751 -35.40 -31.98 17.85
CA GLU A 751 -35.99 -32.41 19.13
C GLU A 751 -34.90 -32.68 20.17
N LYS A 752 -33.85 -33.42 19.81
CA LYS A 752 -32.73 -33.66 20.70
C LYS A 752 -31.96 -32.37 21.05
N MET A 753 -31.73 -31.48 20.09
CA MET A 753 -31.14 -30.17 20.36
C MET A 753 -31.93 -29.37 21.40
N VAL A 754 -33.25 -29.31 21.24
CA VAL A 754 -34.15 -28.63 22.19
C VAL A 754 -34.15 -29.32 23.55
N GLY A 755 -34.14 -30.67 23.60
CA GLY A 755 -34.03 -31.44 24.82
C GLY A 755 -32.80 -31.15 25.65
N HIS A 756 -31.67 -30.87 25.00
CA HIS A 756 -30.40 -30.47 25.64
C HIS A 756 -30.27 -28.95 25.82
N GLY A 757 -31.29 -28.15 25.47
CA GLY A 757 -31.32 -26.69 25.66
C GLY A 757 -30.59 -25.91 24.58
N CYS A 758 -30.43 -26.49 23.40
CA CYS A 758 -29.88 -25.83 22.19
C CYS A 758 -31.05 -25.62 21.20
N ALA A 759 -31.57 -24.42 21.09
CA ALA A 759 -32.60 -24.13 20.09
C ALA A 759 -32.02 -24.09 18.68
N PRO A 760 -32.64 -24.72 17.65
CA PRO A 760 -32.22 -24.57 16.27
C PRO A 760 -32.28 -23.08 15.87
N SER A 761 -31.11 -22.55 15.44
CA SER A 761 -30.96 -21.16 15.00
C SER A 761 -30.97 -21.06 13.48
N THR A 762 -30.99 -19.84 12.95
CA THR A 762 -30.77 -19.57 11.51
C THR A 762 -29.55 -20.31 11.00
N ASN A 763 -28.41 -20.23 11.72
CA ASN A 763 -27.16 -20.93 11.38
C ASN A 763 -27.33 -22.46 11.29
N THR A 764 -28.18 -23.08 12.15
CA THR A 764 -28.47 -24.52 12.08
C THR A 764 -29.15 -24.88 10.75
N TYR A 765 -30.18 -24.14 10.38
CA TYR A 765 -30.87 -24.33 9.09
C TYR A 765 -29.96 -24.07 7.90
N ASP A 766 -29.15 -22.99 7.95
CA ASP A 766 -28.16 -22.66 6.91
C ASP A 766 -27.26 -23.83 6.63
N LYS A 767 -26.63 -24.41 7.67
CA LYS A 767 -25.66 -25.51 7.51
C LYS A 767 -26.32 -26.79 6.98
N LEU A 768 -27.55 -27.08 7.39
CA LEU A 768 -28.28 -28.24 6.92
C LEU A 768 -28.73 -28.06 5.46
N ILE A 769 -29.37 -26.95 5.13
CA ILE A 769 -29.85 -26.65 3.77
C ILE A 769 -28.70 -26.55 2.79
N VAL A 770 -27.63 -25.83 3.13
CA VAL A 770 -26.43 -25.71 2.29
C VAL A 770 -25.78 -27.07 2.06
N GLY A 771 -25.72 -27.94 3.08
CA GLY A 771 -25.19 -29.30 2.97
C GLY A 771 -26.00 -30.17 1.99
N LEU A 772 -27.33 -30.13 2.10
CA LEU A 772 -28.23 -30.86 1.21
C LEU A 772 -28.21 -30.34 -0.22
N CYS A 773 -28.19 -29.02 -0.40
CA CYS A 773 -28.08 -28.39 -1.74
C CYS A 773 -26.79 -28.77 -2.47
N LYS A 774 -25.67 -28.88 -1.76
CA LYS A 774 -24.39 -29.32 -2.34
C LYS A 774 -24.45 -30.71 -2.95
N GLU A 775 -25.21 -31.61 -2.30
CA GLU A 775 -25.42 -33.00 -2.76
C GLU A 775 -26.63 -33.16 -3.65
N GLY A 776 -27.32 -32.10 -4.01
CA GLY A 776 -28.45 -32.11 -4.95
C GLY A 776 -29.76 -32.61 -4.35
N ARG A 777 -29.91 -32.70 -3.00
CA ARG A 777 -31.13 -33.12 -2.31
C ARG A 777 -32.10 -31.93 -2.11
N LEU A 778 -32.64 -31.45 -3.24
CA LEU A 778 -33.53 -30.29 -3.27
C LEU A 778 -34.84 -30.56 -2.52
N ASP A 779 -35.36 -31.76 -2.62
CA ASP A 779 -36.60 -32.22 -1.97
C ASP A 779 -36.63 -32.02 -0.43
N VAL A 780 -35.59 -32.49 0.24
CA VAL A 780 -35.42 -32.35 1.69
C VAL A 780 -35.07 -30.93 2.08
N ALA A 781 -34.23 -30.26 1.29
CA ALA A 781 -33.86 -28.89 1.53
C ALA A 781 -35.06 -27.93 1.50
N GLN A 782 -35.98 -28.12 0.56
CA GLN A 782 -37.22 -27.32 0.46
C GLN A 782 -38.15 -27.54 1.65
N ARG A 783 -38.30 -28.78 2.13
CA ARG A 783 -39.08 -29.08 3.32
C ARG A 783 -38.52 -28.43 4.58
N LEU A 784 -37.19 -28.43 4.72
CA LEU A 784 -36.50 -27.73 5.82
C LEU A 784 -36.68 -26.21 5.72
N TYR A 785 -36.63 -25.67 4.52
CA TYR A 785 -36.87 -24.25 4.27
C TYR A 785 -38.29 -23.85 4.64
N SER A 786 -39.29 -24.65 4.27
CA SER A 786 -40.69 -24.44 4.65
C SER A 786 -40.88 -24.50 6.17
N HIS A 787 -40.29 -25.49 6.83
CA HIS A 787 -40.31 -25.63 8.28
C HIS A 787 -39.64 -24.46 9.01
N MET A 788 -38.57 -23.93 8.43
CA MET A 788 -37.85 -22.72 8.92
C MET A 788 -38.80 -21.50 8.88
N ARG A 789 -39.46 -21.28 7.74
CA ARG A 789 -40.44 -20.20 7.55
C ARG A 789 -41.65 -20.33 8.49
N GLU A 790 -42.20 -21.53 8.68
CA GLU A 790 -43.31 -21.80 9.61
C GLU A 790 -42.97 -21.46 11.06
N ARG A 791 -41.70 -21.59 11.45
CA ARG A 791 -41.19 -21.18 12.76
C ARG A 791 -40.84 -19.70 12.88
N GLY A 792 -41.05 -18.93 11.83
CA GLY A 792 -40.80 -17.49 11.82
C GLY A 792 -39.29 -17.14 11.81
N ILE A 793 -38.43 -18.08 11.40
CA ILE A 793 -36.98 -17.85 11.28
C ILE A 793 -36.69 -17.31 9.86
N SER A 794 -36.02 -16.16 9.75
CA SER A 794 -35.68 -15.56 8.47
C SER A 794 -34.50 -16.31 7.82
N PRO A 795 -34.58 -16.69 6.53
CA PRO A 795 -33.49 -17.30 5.81
C PRO A 795 -32.32 -16.32 5.61
N SER A 796 -31.12 -16.85 5.51
CA SER A 796 -29.93 -16.09 5.18
C SER A 796 -29.70 -16.00 3.67
N GLU A 797 -28.84 -15.08 3.24
CA GLU A 797 -28.41 -14.97 1.84
C GLU A 797 -27.76 -16.28 1.33
N ASP A 798 -27.01 -16.98 2.19
CA ASP A 798 -26.33 -18.24 1.85
C ASP A 798 -27.32 -19.37 1.50
N ILE A 799 -28.47 -19.44 2.15
CA ILE A 799 -29.55 -20.40 1.84
C ILE A 799 -30.04 -20.16 0.41
N TYR A 800 -30.35 -18.92 0.06
CA TYR A 800 -30.88 -18.59 -1.26
C TYR A 800 -29.87 -18.88 -2.36
N ASN A 801 -28.62 -18.44 -2.17
CA ASN A 801 -27.54 -18.71 -3.12
C ASN A 801 -27.29 -20.22 -3.30
N SER A 802 -27.41 -21.00 -2.23
CA SER A 802 -27.27 -22.47 -2.29
C SER A 802 -28.44 -23.15 -3.02
N PHE A 803 -29.68 -22.70 -2.84
CA PHE A 803 -30.83 -23.17 -3.62
C PHE A 803 -30.63 -22.84 -5.11
N LEU A 804 -30.25 -21.61 -5.44
CA LEU A 804 -30.00 -21.21 -6.82
C LEU A 804 -28.93 -22.06 -7.49
N ALA A 805 -27.80 -22.26 -6.82
CA ALA A 805 -26.73 -23.11 -7.32
C ALA A 805 -27.17 -24.57 -7.49
N CYS A 806 -27.95 -25.11 -6.55
CA CYS A 806 -28.50 -26.46 -6.61
C CYS A 806 -29.47 -26.62 -7.80
N CYS A 807 -30.44 -25.71 -7.93
CA CYS A 807 -31.44 -25.73 -9.01
C CYS A 807 -30.75 -25.58 -10.39
N CYS A 808 -29.75 -24.71 -10.52
CA CYS A 808 -28.97 -24.59 -11.74
C CYS A 808 -28.17 -25.87 -12.09
N LYS A 809 -27.60 -26.53 -11.07
CA LYS A 809 -26.88 -27.79 -11.22
C LYS A 809 -27.82 -28.94 -11.65
N LEU A 810 -29.03 -28.97 -11.13
CA LEU A 810 -30.07 -29.97 -11.45
C LEU A 810 -30.90 -29.60 -12.70
N GLN A 811 -30.64 -28.46 -13.31
CA GLN A 811 -31.36 -27.94 -14.47
C GLN A 811 -32.85 -27.68 -14.20
N VAL A 812 -33.26 -27.36 -12.96
CA VAL A 812 -34.64 -27.08 -12.57
C VAL A 812 -34.82 -25.56 -12.46
N TYR A 813 -34.72 -24.86 -13.56
CA TYR A 813 -34.69 -23.40 -13.60
C TYR A 813 -36.01 -22.72 -13.22
N GLY A 814 -37.12 -23.43 -13.40
CA GLY A 814 -38.46 -22.95 -13.01
C GLY A 814 -38.59 -22.74 -11.51
N GLU A 815 -38.01 -23.62 -10.68
CA GLU A 815 -37.97 -23.45 -9.23
C GLU A 815 -36.97 -22.41 -8.77
N ALA A 816 -35.82 -22.35 -9.45
CA ALA A 816 -34.80 -21.32 -9.18
C ALA A 816 -35.38 -19.90 -9.29
N SER A 817 -36.29 -19.64 -10.24
CA SER A 817 -36.94 -18.32 -10.36
C SER A 817 -37.79 -17.95 -9.16
N ILE A 818 -38.45 -18.92 -8.51
CA ILE A 818 -39.26 -18.71 -7.28
C ILE A 818 -38.35 -18.30 -6.10
N PHE A 819 -37.19 -18.93 -5.99
CA PHE A 819 -36.22 -18.58 -4.95
C PHE A 819 -35.57 -17.20 -5.18
N VAL A 820 -35.41 -16.75 -6.43
CA VAL A 820 -34.96 -15.38 -6.74
C VAL A 820 -36.00 -14.37 -6.25
N ASP A 821 -37.28 -14.61 -6.54
CA ASP A 821 -38.37 -13.72 -6.11
C ASP A 821 -38.43 -13.64 -4.57
N ALA A 822 -38.37 -14.80 -3.88
CA ALA A 822 -38.35 -14.86 -2.42
C ALA A 822 -37.11 -14.19 -1.81
N MET A 823 -35.95 -14.33 -2.45
CA MET A 823 -34.70 -13.69 -2.04
C MET A 823 -34.78 -12.16 -2.09
N ILE A 824 -35.38 -11.63 -3.14
CA ILE A 824 -35.57 -10.18 -3.34
C ILE A 824 -36.63 -9.64 -2.35
N GLU A 825 -37.70 -10.39 -2.09
CA GLU A 825 -38.70 -10.03 -1.08
C GLU A 825 -38.08 -9.91 0.32
N ASP A 826 -37.11 -10.77 0.66
CA ASP A 826 -36.39 -10.72 1.94
C ASP A 826 -35.23 -9.66 1.95
N GLY A 827 -35.05 -8.92 0.84
CA GLY A 827 -34.08 -7.81 0.74
C GLY A 827 -32.66 -8.22 0.36
N TYR A 828 -32.46 -9.44 -0.13
CA TYR A 828 -31.17 -9.92 -0.62
C TYR A 828 -31.08 -9.86 -2.15
N LEU A 829 -29.87 -9.81 -2.69
CA LEU A 829 -29.62 -9.84 -4.13
C LEU A 829 -28.90 -11.13 -4.52
N PRO A 830 -29.34 -11.87 -5.55
CA PRO A 830 -28.66 -13.07 -5.99
C PRO A 830 -27.29 -12.73 -6.57
N THR A 831 -26.32 -13.65 -6.47
CA THR A 831 -24.99 -13.43 -7.05
C THR A 831 -25.08 -13.36 -8.56
N LEU A 832 -24.17 -12.60 -9.17
CA LEU A 832 -24.12 -12.43 -10.62
C LEU A 832 -23.96 -13.75 -11.35
N GLU A 833 -23.11 -14.64 -10.83
CA GLU A 833 -22.83 -15.95 -11.41
C GLU A 833 -24.09 -16.83 -11.44
N SER A 834 -24.83 -16.87 -10.31
CA SER A 834 -26.11 -17.60 -10.23
C SER A 834 -27.17 -16.99 -11.14
N SER A 835 -27.25 -15.66 -11.21
CA SER A 835 -28.21 -14.94 -12.07
C SER A 835 -27.97 -15.21 -13.55
N THR A 836 -26.69 -15.20 -14.00
CA THR A 836 -26.31 -15.49 -15.37
C THR A 836 -26.68 -16.93 -15.77
N LEU A 837 -26.34 -17.90 -14.90
CA LEU A 837 -26.67 -19.32 -15.13
C LEU A 837 -28.20 -19.53 -15.18
N LEU A 838 -28.95 -18.86 -14.31
CA LEU A 838 -30.43 -18.96 -14.27
C LEU A 838 -31.07 -18.39 -15.55
N VAL A 839 -30.67 -17.18 -15.95
CA VAL A 839 -31.23 -16.55 -17.17
C VAL A 839 -30.88 -17.39 -18.41
N CYS A 840 -29.62 -17.84 -18.54
CA CYS A 840 -29.24 -18.73 -19.63
C CYS A 840 -30.00 -20.06 -19.62
N GLY A 841 -30.17 -20.68 -18.45
CA GLY A 841 -30.90 -21.94 -18.32
C GLY A 841 -32.42 -21.83 -18.62
N LEU A 842 -33.05 -20.74 -18.20
CA LEU A 842 -34.46 -20.45 -18.54
C LEU A 842 -34.64 -20.23 -20.05
N LEU A 843 -33.65 -19.66 -20.73
CA LEU A 843 -33.63 -19.50 -22.18
C LEU A 843 -33.43 -20.84 -22.89
N ASP A 844 -32.59 -21.73 -22.34
CA ASP A 844 -32.42 -23.08 -22.86
C ASP A 844 -33.71 -23.96 -22.74
N GLU A 845 -34.56 -23.69 -21.71
CA GLU A 845 -35.87 -24.31 -21.55
C GLU A 845 -37.00 -23.64 -22.37
N GLU A 846 -36.67 -22.73 -23.28
CA GLU A 846 -37.59 -21.93 -24.08
C GLU A 846 -38.56 -21.06 -23.26
N ARG A 847 -38.29 -20.82 -21.96
CA ARG A 847 -39.11 -20.00 -21.05
C ARG A 847 -38.69 -18.52 -21.11
N THR A 848 -38.73 -17.96 -22.30
CA THR A 848 -38.21 -16.60 -22.59
C THR A 848 -38.88 -15.50 -21.75
N GLU A 849 -40.19 -15.58 -21.47
CA GLU A 849 -40.88 -14.57 -20.69
C GLU A 849 -40.45 -14.56 -19.21
N LYS A 850 -40.21 -15.75 -18.64
CA LYS A 850 -39.67 -15.84 -17.26
C LYS A 850 -38.22 -15.33 -17.21
N ALA A 851 -37.41 -15.66 -18.19
CA ALA A 851 -36.02 -15.16 -18.27
C ALA A 851 -36.00 -13.63 -18.35
N LYS A 852 -36.85 -13.01 -19.17
CA LYS A 852 -37.01 -11.57 -19.24
C LYS A 852 -37.51 -10.96 -17.91
N ALA A 853 -38.47 -11.60 -17.24
CA ALA A 853 -38.98 -11.13 -15.94
C ALA A 853 -37.86 -11.11 -14.88
N VAL A 854 -37.12 -12.22 -14.74
CA VAL A 854 -35.97 -12.32 -13.82
C VAL A 854 -34.93 -11.25 -14.17
N PHE A 855 -34.59 -11.10 -15.45
CA PHE A 855 -33.65 -10.09 -15.92
C PHE A 855 -34.11 -8.65 -15.58
N CYS A 856 -35.38 -8.31 -15.84
CA CYS A 856 -35.92 -7.00 -15.48
C CYS A 856 -35.91 -6.75 -13.98
N THR A 857 -36.16 -7.78 -13.17
CA THR A 857 -36.12 -7.67 -11.72
C THR A 857 -34.69 -7.39 -11.22
N LEU A 858 -33.69 -8.09 -11.76
CA LEU A 858 -32.30 -7.85 -11.45
C LEU A 858 -31.84 -6.42 -11.82
N LEU A 859 -32.28 -5.89 -12.96
CA LEU A 859 -32.01 -4.51 -13.35
C LEU A 859 -32.61 -3.49 -12.38
N ARG A 860 -33.83 -3.73 -11.89
CA ARG A 860 -34.52 -2.88 -10.91
C ARG A 860 -33.84 -2.89 -9.54
N CYS A 861 -33.22 -4.01 -9.17
CA CYS A 861 -32.54 -4.20 -7.90
C CYS A 861 -31.12 -3.64 -7.84
N GLY A 862 -30.63 -2.94 -8.86
CA GLY A 862 -29.37 -2.20 -8.83
C GLY A 862 -28.22 -2.83 -9.59
N TYR A 863 -28.42 -3.95 -10.30
CA TYR A 863 -27.38 -4.52 -11.20
C TYR A 863 -27.15 -3.74 -12.50
N ASN A 864 -27.82 -2.59 -12.70
CA ASN A 864 -27.68 -1.72 -13.85
C ASN A 864 -26.34 -0.99 -13.97
N TYR A 865 -25.48 -1.08 -12.94
CA TYR A 865 -24.16 -0.39 -12.90
C TYR A 865 -22.97 -1.32 -13.19
N ASP A 866 -23.16 -2.63 -13.29
CA ASP A 866 -22.07 -3.58 -13.51
C ASP A 866 -21.95 -3.96 -14.98
N GLU A 867 -21.20 -3.13 -15.75
CA GLU A 867 -20.92 -3.36 -17.17
C GLU A 867 -20.30 -4.74 -17.47
N VAL A 868 -19.54 -5.28 -16.54
CA VAL A 868 -18.85 -6.57 -16.70
C VAL A 868 -19.82 -7.73 -16.64
N ALA A 869 -20.78 -7.61 -15.75
CA ALA A 869 -21.83 -8.60 -15.55
C ALA A 869 -22.66 -8.80 -16.81
N TRP A 870 -23.09 -7.69 -17.39
CA TRP A 870 -23.90 -7.67 -18.60
C TRP A 870 -23.11 -8.14 -19.82
N LYS A 871 -21.82 -7.81 -19.91
CA LYS A 871 -20.93 -8.30 -20.96
C LYS A 871 -20.79 -9.82 -20.93
N VAL A 872 -20.64 -10.42 -19.75
CA VAL A 872 -20.53 -11.88 -19.60
C VAL A 872 -21.86 -12.57 -19.98
N LEU A 873 -22.99 -12.01 -19.58
CA LEU A 873 -24.31 -12.52 -19.93
C LEU A 873 -24.55 -12.46 -21.44
N LEU A 874 -24.31 -11.30 -22.05
CA LEU A 874 -24.51 -11.09 -23.47
C LEU A 874 -23.54 -11.94 -24.32
N ASP A 875 -22.28 -12.07 -23.91
CA ASP A 875 -21.29 -12.94 -24.54
C ASP A 875 -21.70 -14.43 -24.45
N GLY A 876 -22.25 -14.84 -23.30
CA GLY A 876 -22.80 -16.17 -23.12
C GLY A 876 -24.00 -16.49 -24.04
N LEU A 877 -24.88 -15.51 -24.24
CA LEU A 877 -26.02 -15.62 -25.16
C LEU A 877 -25.61 -15.63 -26.63
N LEU A 878 -24.65 -14.76 -27.01
CA LEU A 878 -24.13 -14.71 -28.38
C LEU A 878 -23.40 -16.00 -28.76
N LYS A 879 -22.61 -16.57 -27.87
CA LYS A 879 -21.95 -17.87 -28.08
C LYS A 879 -22.91 -19.04 -28.29
N ARG A 880 -24.17 -18.89 -27.83
CA ARG A 880 -25.25 -19.89 -28.04
C ARG A 880 -26.10 -19.57 -29.26
N GLY A 881 -25.79 -18.55 -30.04
CA GLY A 881 -26.54 -18.18 -31.26
C GLY A 881 -27.90 -17.52 -31.00
N LEU A 882 -28.18 -17.07 -29.76
CA LEU A 882 -29.45 -16.46 -29.37
C LEU A 882 -29.48 -14.94 -29.62
N VAL A 883 -29.13 -14.53 -30.81
CA VAL A 883 -28.94 -13.11 -31.25
C VAL A 883 -30.23 -12.27 -31.06
N ASN A 884 -31.39 -12.81 -31.39
CA ASN A 884 -32.67 -12.09 -31.28
C ASN A 884 -33.01 -11.75 -29.81
N ILE A 885 -32.73 -12.68 -28.88
CA ILE A 885 -32.97 -12.48 -27.45
C ILE A 885 -31.95 -11.46 -26.89
N CYS A 886 -30.73 -11.52 -27.39
CA CYS A 886 -29.68 -10.59 -27.01
C CYS A 886 -30.08 -9.14 -27.37
N SER A 887 -30.61 -8.91 -28.58
CA SER A 887 -31.05 -7.61 -29.02
C SER A 887 -32.28 -7.08 -28.23
N GLU A 888 -33.21 -7.96 -27.83
CA GLU A 888 -34.35 -7.59 -26.97
C GLU A 888 -33.88 -7.20 -25.57
N LEU A 889 -32.97 -7.96 -24.95
CA LEU A 889 -32.43 -7.65 -23.64
C LEU A 889 -31.66 -6.33 -23.63
N VAL A 890 -30.87 -6.06 -24.67
CA VAL A 890 -30.20 -4.77 -24.85
C VAL A 890 -31.20 -3.61 -24.95
N SER A 891 -32.29 -3.80 -25.72
CA SER A 891 -33.37 -2.80 -25.80
C SER A 891 -34.04 -2.55 -24.43
N ILE A 892 -34.20 -3.58 -23.61
CA ILE A 892 -34.69 -3.44 -22.23
C ILE A 892 -33.71 -2.65 -21.36
N MET A 893 -32.41 -2.94 -21.45
CA MET A 893 -31.37 -2.21 -20.73
C MET A 893 -31.32 -0.72 -21.08
N GLU A 894 -31.41 -0.40 -22.36
CA GLU A 894 -31.45 0.99 -22.84
C GLU A 894 -32.69 1.73 -22.32
N LYS A 895 -33.86 1.10 -22.33
CA LYS A 895 -35.11 1.66 -21.76
C LYS A 895 -35.02 1.89 -20.24
N MET A 896 -34.20 1.11 -19.56
CA MET A 896 -33.96 1.25 -18.12
C MET A 896 -32.84 2.26 -17.81
N GLY A 897 -32.24 2.90 -18.82
CA GLY A 897 -31.20 3.92 -18.66
C GLY A 897 -29.78 3.38 -18.46
N CYS A 898 -29.56 2.11 -18.75
CA CYS A 898 -28.20 1.52 -18.70
C CYS A 898 -27.41 1.93 -19.94
N GLN A 899 -26.24 2.56 -19.77
CA GLN A 899 -25.33 2.86 -20.87
C GLN A 899 -24.37 1.70 -21.11
N LEU A 900 -24.49 1.04 -22.24
CA LEU A 900 -23.58 -0.02 -22.66
C LEU A 900 -22.26 0.57 -23.19
N HIS A 901 -21.17 -0.11 -22.88
CA HIS A 901 -19.85 0.30 -23.38
C HIS A 901 -19.78 0.10 -24.92
N PRO A 902 -19.07 0.97 -25.67
CA PRO A 902 -18.93 0.84 -27.11
C PRO A 902 -18.41 -0.51 -27.61
N GLN A 903 -17.56 -1.18 -26.83
CA GLN A 903 -17.06 -2.53 -27.14
C GLN A 903 -18.15 -3.61 -27.06
N THR A 904 -19.15 -3.45 -26.20
CA THR A 904 -20.28 -4.38 -26.10
C THR A 904 -21.17 -4.24 -27.35
N TYR A 905 -21.34 -3.02 -27.87
CA TYR A 905 -22.01 -2.79 -29.15
C TYR A 905 -21.23 -3.39 -30.33
N SER A 906 -19.88 -3.28 -30.35
CA SER A 906 -19.06 -3.91 -31.40
C SER A 906 -19.22 -5.43 -31.42
N MET A 907 -19.21 -6.07 -30.26
CA MET A 907 -19.40 -7.53 -30.15
C MET A 907 -20.80 -7.98 -30.57
N LEU A 908 -21.84 -7.15 -30.30
CA LEU A 908 -23.19 -7.41 -30.76
C LEU A 908 -23.29 -7.31 -32.29
N ILE A 909 -22.63 -6.33 -32.89
CA ILE A 909 -22.58 -6.14 -34.35
C ILE A 909 -21.80 -7.27 -35.01
N GLU A 910 -20.63 -7.64 -34.48
CA GLU A 910 -19.82 -8.76 -34.98
C GLU A 910 -20.53 -10.12 -34.83
N GLY A 911 -21.34 -10.30 -33.78
CA GLY A 911 -22.18 -11.49 -33.55
C GLY A 911 -23.40 -11.57 -34.50
N ILE A 912 -23.85 -10.46 -35.07
CA ILE A 912 -24.94 -10.39 -36.05
C ILE A 912 -24.43 -10.67 -37.47
N ASP A 913 -23.17 -10.33 -37.78
CA ASP A 913 -22.55 -10.51 -39.10
C ASP A 913 -21.75 -11.80 -39.22
N GLY A 914 -21.73 -12.68 -38.22
CA GLY A 914 -21.10 -14.00 -38.26
C GLY A 914 -21.93 -15.04 -39.06
N PRO A 915 -21.27 -16.06 -39.72
CA PRO A 915 -21.94 -16.98 -40.62
C PRO A 915 -22.99 -17.86 -39.96
#